data_e8775eb332ab45ca61732922ee15e32c
#
_entry.id   e8775eb332ab45ca61732922ee15e32c
#
_cell.length_a   1.000
_cell.length_b   1.000
_cell.length_c   1.000
_cell.angle_alpha   90.00
_cell.angle_beta   90.00
_cell.angle_gamma   90.00
#
_symmetry.space_group_name_H-M   'P 1'
#
loop_
_entity.id
_entity.type
_entity.pdbx_description
1 polymer ?
#
loop_
_entity_poly.entity_id
_entity_poly.type
_entity_poly.pdbx_seq_one_letter_code
_entity_poly.pdbx_strand_id
1 'polypeptide(L)'
;MEKRLSLFFVCLLMSIGAAFAQIDVSGTVISAEDNEPVIGASVLISGGAASKGTVTDIDGKFKLNVPNGTKLVFSYVGMKSQTVLASAHMKVVLHPEAQLQEVVVTGLQKTDRRLFTGATDRVNAEEAKLNGVADISRSLEGRAAGVSVQNVSGTFGSAPKIRVRGATSIYGSSKPLWVVDGVIMEDVSDVSADDLASGDPETLISSAIAGLNSDDIESFQILKDGSATSIYGARAMAGVIVVTTKKGKQGQAHLNYTGEFTTRLIPSYGNFDILNSQDQMAIYKELRDKGWLNLSDILNGSDYGVYGKMYELINTYNSTSGMFGLANNQESQNAYLQQAEYRNTNWFKQLFSSAIMQNHSVSLSGGTEKSNYYASLSAMVDPGWYKDSKVNRYTVSMNMTHHILDNLSVNLIGGGSYRKQRAPGTLGQDVDVVSGQVKRDFDINPYSYALNTSRALDPYTYYHANYAAFNILHELESNYIDLNVADAKFQLELKWKPFKDLEFATLGAIKYSTSSQEHNILEDSNQALAYRAMDNALIRDANKLLFTDKDDLYALPVSVLKQGGIYQRTENRMLDYDFRATANYNHTFAQKHIVNLFGGLETTSISRNRSWFNGWGMNYRGETAYFEYLYFKKLDQENSNYYSLRNTDSRSAAFYANATYSFNGKYVVNGTFRYEGSNQMGRTTKARWMPTWNLSGAWNVHEESFFPKLKPLSSLTFRVSYSLTGTPPDAAYCNALTKLSMNTPYRPTTTDKELGFVVAALGNDELTYEKKHEFNFGVDAGFFNNRLNVTFDVYQRRNFDEIAPTVTQLYGTAYANVGSMKSWGEELSISSTNIKTQDFSWQTSLIYSHNRTEITDLYNQGRVIDLVQGNGFAKQGYPARALFSIPFVGINEKGYPVCINEKGQATVGNLNFQERDNTDYLIYEGSTDPVY
;
A
#
# COMPACT_ATOMS: atom_id res chain seq x y z
N MET A 1 -9.16 60.26 -79.25
CA MET A 1 -9.27 60.32 -77.80
C MET A 1 -10.27 59.26 -77.25
N GLU A 2 -11.28 58.92 -77.97
CA GLU A 2 -12.35 57.98 -77.49
C GLU A 2 -11.88 56.53 -77.24
N LYS A 3 -10.98 55.99 -78.08
CA LYS A 3 -10.48 54.60 -77.88
C LYS A 3 -9.59 54.41 -76.67
N ARG A 4 -8.92 55.44 -76.15
CA ARG A 4 -8.13 55.38 -74.97
C ARG A 4 -8.92 55.51 -73.64
N LEU A 5 -10.07 56.25 -73.75
CA LEU A 5 -11.01 56.43 -72.64
C LEU A 5 -11.80 55.10 -72.35
N SER A 6 -12.21 54.41 -73.45
CA SER A 6 -12.91 53.15 -73.38
C SER A 6 -12.02 52.02 -72.72
N LEU A 7 -10.68 51.97 -73.06
CA LEU A 7 -9.76 51.02 -72.53
C LEU A 7 -9.48 51.29 -71.02
N PHE A 8 -9.47 52.57 -70.64
CA PHE A 8 -9.31 52.96 -69.24
C PHE A 8 -10.56 52.59 -68.42
N PHE A 9 -11.75 52.75 -68.93
CA PHE A 9 -13.00 52.35 -68.27
C PHE A 9 -13.16 50.82 -68.20
N VAL A 10 -12.71 50.06 -69.22
CA VAL A 10 -12.69 48.59 -69.20
C VAL A 10 -11.65 48.04 -68.17
N CYS A 11 -10.49 48.65 -68.11
CA CYS A 11 -9.47 48.31 -67.11
C CYS A 11 -9.91 48.72 -65.69
N LEU A 12 -10.63 49.82 -65.50
CA LEU A 12 -11.19 50.26 -64.24
C LEU A 12 -12.35 49.34 -63.79
N LEU A 13 -13.21 48.90 -64.71
CA LEU A 13 -14.31 47.94 -64.45
C LEU A 13 -13.75 46.52 -64.14
N MET A 14 -12.65 46.11 -64.83
CA MET A 14 -11.99 44.82 -64.49
C MET A 14 -11.26 44.87 -63.13
N SER A 15 -10.71 46.01 -62.75
CA SER A 15 -10.07 46.16 -61.44
C SER A 15 -11.04 46.22 -60.25
N ILE A 16 -12.28 46.67 -60.48
CA ILE A 16 -13.38 46.70 -59.48
C ILE A 16 -14.00 45.30 -59.31
N GLY A 17 -14.08 44.47 -60.39
CA GLY A 17 -14.57 43.08 -60.32
C GLY A 17 -13.66 42.10 -59.58
N ALA A 18 -12.37 42.36 -59.50
CA ALA A 18 -11.42 41.51 -58.76
C ALA A 18 -11.38 41.77 -57.23
N ALA A 19 -11.99 42.85 -56.73
CA ALA A 19 -11.91 43.29 -55.33
C ALA A 19 -12.99 42.71 -54.39
N PHE A 20 -14.00 41.95 -54.91
CA PHE A 20 -15.13 41.47 -54.13
C PHE A 20 -15.48 39.98 -54.26
N ALA A 21 -14.55 39.12 -54.69
CA ALA A 21 -14.81 37.67 -54.69
C ALA A 21 -14.67 37.14 -53.29
N GLN A 22 -15.73 37.18 -52.53
CA GLN A 22 -15.82 36.44 -51.24
C GLN A 22 -16.21 34.97 -51.50
N ILE A 23 -15.61 34.06 -50.75
CA ILE A 23 -15.96 32.64 -50.77
C ILE A 23 -16.59 32.22 -49.46
N ASP A 24 -17.64 31.43 -49.52
CA ASP A 24 -18.17 30.74 -48.35
C ASP A 24 -17.30 29.50 -48.07
N VAL A 25 -16.57 29.57 -46.97
CA VAL A 25 -15.72 28.49 -46.50
C VAL A 25 -16.48 27.71 -45.43
N SER A 26 -16.59 26.42 -45.61
CA SER A 26 -17.13 25.50 -44.61
C SER A 26 -16.17 24.31 -44.42
N GLY A 27 -16.17 23.70 -43.26
CA GLY A 27 -15.31 22.57 -43.05
C GLY A 27 -15.49 21.93 -41.66
N THR A 28 -14.70 20.91 -41.39
CA THR A 28 -14.69 20.22 -40.12
C THR A 28 -13.27 20.23 -39.57
N VAL A 29 -13.13 20.50 -38.30
CA VAL A 29 -11.88 20.42 -37.54
C VAL A 29 -11.93 19.16 -36.70
N ILE A 30 -10.93 18.28 -36.85
CA ILE A 30 -10.81 17.03 -36.11
C ILE A 30 -9.45 16.97 -35.38
N SER A 31 -9.39 16.21 -34.29
CA SER A 31 -8.15 15.89 -33.58
C SER A 31 -7.39 14.80 -34.32
N ALA A 32 -6.06 14.91 -34.40
CA ALA A 32 -5.18 13.88 -34.95
C ALA A 32 -5.02 12.68 -34.05
N GLU A 33 -5.40 12.79 -32.78
CA GLU A 33 -5.19 11.77 -31.75
C GLU A 33 -6.29 10.69 -31.76
N ASP A 34 -7.53 11.10 -31.90
CA ASP A 34 -8.73 10.26 -31.80
C ASP A 34 -9.67 10.35 -32.99
N ASN A 35 -9.35 11.22 -33.98
CA ASN A 35 -10.22 11.59 -35.11
C ASN A 35 -11.59 12.15 -34.72
N GLU A 36 -11.77 12.56 -33.47
CA GLU A 36 -13.01 13.17 -33.00
C GLU A 36 -13.11 14.65 -33.38
N PRO A 37 -14.33 15.19 -33.52
CA PRO A 37 -14.55 16.62 -33.81
C PRO A 37 -13.98 17.50 -32.70
N VAL A 38 -13.21 18.54 -33.08
CA VAL A 38 -12.72 19.53 -32.11
C VAL A 38 -13.77 20.61 -31.93
N ILE A 39 -14.48 20.58 -30.80
CA ILE A 39 -15.55 21.49 -30.44
C ILE A 39 -14.97 22.79 -29.90
N GLY A 40 -15.42 23.95 -30.36
CA GLY A 40 -14.93 25.27 -29.89
C GLY A 40 -13.56 25.67 -30.39
N ALA A 41 -13.02 25.02 -31.43
CA ALA A 41 -11.79 25.47 -32.07
C ALA A 41 -11.97 26.83 -32.69
N SER A 42 -11.08 27.76 -32.41
CA SER A 42 -11.09 29.11 -32.98
C SER A 42 -10.59 29.10 -34.42
N VAL A 43 -11.32 29.69 -35.31
CA VAL A 43 -11.00 29.85 -36.74
C VAL A 43 -10.90 31.34 -37.03
N LEU A 44 -9.70 31.87 -37.16
CA LEU A 44 -9.43 33.31 -37.33
C LEU A 44 -8.80 33.63 -38.70
N ILE A 45 -9.06 34.80 -39.22
CA ILE A 45 -8.38 35.32 -40.41
C ILE A 45 -6.94 35.75 -40.08
N SER A 46 -5.94 35.17 -40.74
CA SER A 46 -4.54 35.49 -40.53
C SER A 46 -4.25 36.95 -40.97
N GLY A 47 -3.73 37.77 -40.03
CA GLY A 47 -3.38 39.17 -40.30
C GLY A 47 -4.56 40.17 -40.31
N GLY A 48 -5.77 39.75 -39.94
CA GLY A 48 -6.94 40.63 -39.73
C GLY A 48 -7.10 41.08 -38.27
N ALA A 49 -7.97 42.10 -38.04
CA ALA A 49 -8.33 42.45 -36.67
C ALA A 49 -8.99 41.25 -35.99
N ALA A 50 -8.69 41.03 -34.69
CA ALA A 50 -9.08 39.87 -33.87
C ALA A 50 -10.60 39.60 -33.77
N SER A 51 -11.43 40.44 -34.40
CA SER A 51 -12.88 40.35 -34.37
C SER A 51 -13.52 39.61 -35.56
N LYS A 52 -12.70 39.12 -36.53
CA LYS A 52 -13.24 38.37 -37.69
C LYS A 52 -12.82 36.91 -37.66
N GLY A 53 -13.67 36.08 -37.12
CA GLY A 53 -13.49 34.64 -37.02
C GLY A 53 -14.77 33.95 -36.61
N THR A 54 -14.73 32.63 -36.49
CA THR A 54 -15.78 31.77 -35.97
C THR A 54 -15.19 30.69 -35.05
N VAL A 55 -16.05 29.96 -34.41
CA VAL A 55 -15.66 28.77 -33.63
C VAL A 55 -16.39 27.55 -34.18
N THR A 56 -15.81 26.38 -34.03
CA THR A 56 -16.42 25.12 -34.43
C THR A 56 -17.58 24.74 -33.50
N ASP A 57 -18.62 24.14 -34.06
CA ASP A 57 -19.80 23.61 -33.36
C ASP A 57 -19.49 22.22 -32.70
N ILE A 58 -20.55 21.58 -32.15
CA ILE A 58 -20.47 20.27 -31.50
C ILE A 58 -20.04 19.13 -32.45
N ASP A 59 -20.18 19.27 -33.73
CA ASP A 59 -19.71 18.35 -34.78
C ASP A 59 -18.34 18.76 -35.32
N GLY A 60 -17.66 19.73 -34.70
CA GLY A 60 -16.39 20.28 -35.19
C GLY A 60 -16.54 21.12 -36.48
N LYS A 61 -17.75 21.44 -36.92
CA LYS A 61 -18.02 22.17 -38.18
C LYS A 61 -17.93 23.67 -37.97
N PHE A 62 -17.43 24.37 -38.99
CA PHE A 62 -17.39 25.82 -39.03
C PHE A 62 -17.87 26.33 -40.38
N LYS A 63 -18.35 27.57 -40.40
CA LYS A 63 -18.71 28.29 -41.58
C LYS A 63 -18.28 29.76 -41.46
N LEU A 64 -17.57 30.27 -42.48
CA LEU A 64 -17.04 31.62 -42.47
C LEU A 64 -16.98 32.16 -43.89
N ASN A 65 -17.40 33.41 -44.10
CA ASN A 65 -17.31 34.09 -45.38
C ASN A 65 -16.05 34.97 -45.40
N VAL A 66 -15.14 34.71 -46.35
CA VAL A 66 -13.84 35.38 -46.44
C VAL A 66 -13.45 35.71 -47.85
N PRO A 67 -12.63 36.74 -48.10
CA PRO A 67 -12.04 37.01 -49.41
C PRO A 67 -11.25 35.82 -49.94
N ASN A 68 -11.33 35.59 -51.25
CA ASN A 68 -10.57 34.51 -51.89
C ASN A 68 -9.06 34.71 -51.69
N GLY A 69 -8.34 33.64 -51.39
CA GLY A 69 -6.90 33.69 -51.08
C GLY A 69 -6.56 34.05 -49.63
N THR A 70 -7.56 34.13 -48.74
CA THR A 70 -7.36 34.38 -47.29
C THR A 70 -6.76 33.13 -46.61
N LYS A 71 -5.82 33.35 -45.68
CA LYS A 71 -5.29 32.30 -44.78
C LYS A 71 -6.11 32.29 -43.49
N LEU A 72 -6.56 31.12 -43.09
CA LEU A 72 -7.27 30.87 -41.83
C LEU A 72 -6.33 30.23 -40.83
N VAL A 73 -6.34 30.72 -39.59
CA VAL A 73 -5.61 30.15 -38.46
C VAL A 73 -6.60 29.38 -37.60
N PHE A 74 -6.38 28.10 -37.49
CA PHE A 74 -7.12 27.18 -36.63
C PHE A 74 -6.34 27.01 -35.35
N SER A 75 -6.95 27.23 -34.20
CA SER A 75 -6.33 27.09 -32.88
C SER A 75 -7.30 26.51 -31.86
N TYR A 76 -6.79 25.65 -31.00
CA TYR A 76 -7.53 25.08 -29.90
C TYR A 76 -6.57 24.90 -28.73
N VAL A 77 -7.08 24.95 -27.49
CA VAL A 77 -6.26 24.81 -26.29
C VAL A 77 -5.63 23.42 -26.26
N GLY A 78 -4.30 23.34 -26.15
CA GLY A 78 -3.54 22.09 -26.16
C GLY A 78 -3.25 21.51 -27.56
N MET A 79 -3.61 22.21 -28.65
CA MET A 79 -3.30 21.78 -30.00
C MET A 79 -2.46 22.81 -30.75
N LYS A 80 -1.57 22.32 -31.60
CA LYS A 80 -0.71 23.17 -32.44
C LYS A 80 -1.54 23.95 -33.45
N SER A 81 -1.47 25.28 -33.37
CA SER A 81 -2.15 26.15 -34.31
C SER A 81 -1.70 25.87 -35.74
N GLN A 82 -2.65 25.73 -36.67
CA GLN A 82 -2.41 25.45 -38.06
C GLN A 82 -2.93 26.58 -38.95
N THR A 83 -2.13 27.04 -39.89
CA THR A 83 -2.53 28.05 -40.85
C THR A 83 -2.76 27.41 -42.23
N VAL A 84 -3.99 27.49 -42.75
CA VAL A 84 -4.40 26.87 -44.01
C VAL A 84 -5.02 27.92 -44.94
N LEU A 85 -4.77 27.80 -46.23
CA LEU A 85 -5.42 28.66 -47.23
C LEU A 85 -6.91 28.32 -47.34
N ALA A 86 -7.79 29.32 -47.31
CA ALA A 86 -9.22 29.12 -47.34
C ALA A 86 -9.67 28.45 -48.65
N SER A 87 -10.48 27.42 -48.55
CA SER A 87 -11.14 26.73 -49.67
C SER A 87 -12.61 26.45 -49.32
N ALA A 88 -13.48 26.26 -50.32
CA ALA A 88 -14.93 26.13 -50.13
C ALA A 88 -15.31 24.98 -49.15
N HIS A 89 -14.56 23.87 -49.17
CA HIS A 89 -14.73 22.75 -48.26
C HIS A 89 -13.38 22.34 -47.67
N MET A 90 -13.26 22.32 -46.33
CA MET A 90 -12.02 22.06 -45.65
C MET A 90 -12.18 20.93 -44.59
N LYS A 91 -11.21 20.05 -44.55
CA LYS A 91 -11.00 19.15 -43.40
C LYS A 91 -9.65 19.51 -42.80
N VAL A 92 -9.67 20.03 -41.56
CA VAL A 92 -8.48 20.46 -40.85
C VAL A 92 -8.23 19.48 -39.69
N VAL A 93 -7.01 18.94 -39.67
CA VAL A 93 -6.59 18.02 -38.61
C VAL A 93 -5.66 18.79 -37.71
N LEU A 94 -6.08 19.07 -36.48
CA LEU A 94 -5.25 19.69 -35.48
C LEU A 94 -4.46 18.61 -34.76
N HIS A 95 -3.16 18.77 -34.75
CA HIS A 95 -2.26 17.90 -33.98
C HIS A 95 -2.13 18.42 -32.56
N PRO A 96 -2.09 17.53 -31.54
CA PRO A 96 -1.71 17.94 -30.20
C PRO A 96 -0.41 18.73 -30.29
N GLU A 97 -0.31 19.83 -29.56
CA GLU A 97 0.97 20.51 -29.40
C GLU A 97 1.91 19.51 -28.79
N ALA A 98 3.02 19.16 -29.45
CA ALA A 98 3.94 18.11 -29.03
C ALA A 98 4.72 18.45 -27.72
N GLN A 99 4.33 19.49 -27.06
CA GLN A 99 4.52 19.81 -25.66
C GLN A 99 3.12 19.80 -25.02
N LEU A 100 2.58 18.63 -24.69
CA LEU A 100 1.76 18.52 -23.50
C LEU A 100 2.63 19.13 -22.39
N GLN A 101 2.25 20.30 -21.90
CA GLN A 101 2.83 20.84 -20.69
C GLN A 101 2.50 19.81 -19.61
N GLU A 102 3.45 18.93 -19.33
CA GLU A 102 3.30 17.94 -18.27
C GLU A 102 3.04 18.71 -16.98
N VAL A 103 1.82 18.59 -16.46
CA VAL A 103 1.41 19.26 -15.24
C VAL A 103 1.67 18.32 -14.08
N VAL A 104 2.48 18.74 -13.13
CA VAL A 104 2.68 18.05 -11.87
C VAL A 104 1.53 18.39 -10.93
N VAL A 105 0.80 17.38 -10.50
CA VAL A 105 -0.32 17.49 -9.56
C VAL A 105 0.17 17.10 -8.18
N THR A 106 0.46 18.08 -7.32
CA THR A 106 0.88 17.78 -5.94
C THR A 106 -0.31 17.47 -5.02
N GLY A 107 -1.55 17.48 -5.51
CA GLY A 107 -2.76 17.36 -4.69
C GLY A 107 -3.20 18.68 -4.05
N LEU A 108 -2.29 19.61 -3.82
CA LEU A 108 -2.54 20.95 -3.30
C LEU A 108 -2.47 22.02 -4.40
N GLN A 109 -1.59 21.81 -5.36
CA GLN A 109 -1.37 22.67 -6.51
C GLN A 109 -1.25 21.88 -7.82
N LYS A 110 -1.51 22.54 -8.93
CA LYS A 110 -1.13 22.11 -10.26
C LYS A 110 -0.03 23.04 -10.78
N THR A 111 1.13 22.53 -11.06
CA THR A 111 2.31 23.31 -11.49
C THR A 111 2.82 22.79 -12.82
N ASP A 112 3.16 23.69 -13.75
CA ASP A 112 3.85 23.34 -14.99
C ASP A 112 5.16 22.60 -14.64
N ARG A 113 5.43 21.47 -15.32
CA ARG A 113 6.64 20.66 -15.10
C ARG A 113 7.92 21.49 -15.21
N ARG A 114 7.97 22.49 -16.10
CA ARG A 114 9.11 23.39 -16.28
C ARG A 114 9.39 24.29 -15.06
N LEU A 115 8.39 24.55 -14.25
CA LEU A 115 8.49 25.34 -13.03
C LEU A 115 8.63 24.46 -11.78
N PHE A 116 8.54 23.14 -11.94
CA PHE A 116 8.64 22.19 -10.83
C PHE A 116 10.06 21.67 -10.68
N THR A 117 10.63 21.81 -9.49
CA THR A 117 12.03 21.51 -9.18
C THR A 117 12.23 20.16 -8.49
N GLY A 118 11.16 19.47 -8.09
CA GLY A 118 11.21 18.23 -7.33
C GLY A 118 11.30 16.96 -8.19
N ALA A 119 11.71 15.87 -7.54
CA ALA A 119 11.70 14.52 -8.11
C ALA A 119 10.29 13.94 -8.03
N THR A 120 9.72 13.55 -9.18
CA THR A 120 8.35 13.03 -9.27
C THR A 120 8.18 12.13 -10.49
N ASP A 121 7.36 11.09 -10.34
CA ASP A 121 6.89 10.24 -11.44
C ASP A 121 5.37 10.33 -11.55
N ARG A 122 4.90 10.35 -12.79
CA ARG A 122 3.47 10.24 -13.10
C ARG A 122 3.21 8.90 -13.77
N VAL A 123 2.22 8.18 -13.25
CA VAL A 123 1.76 6.91 -13.81
C VAL A 123 0.29 7.06 -14.15
N ASN A 124 -0.06 6.88 -15.42
CA ASN A 124 -1.46 6.89 -15.85
C ASN A 124 -2.16 5.64 -15.32
N ALA A 125 -3.40 5.78 -14.85
CA ALA A 125 -4.12 4.66 -14.24
C ALA A 125 -4.35 3.50 -15.22
N GLU A 126 -4.56 3.76 -16.50
CA GLU A 126 -4.72 2.73 -17.53
C GLU A 126 -3.44 1.91 -17.74
N GLU A 127 -2.27 2.55 -17.67
CA GLU A 127 -0.97 1.88 -17.79
C GLU A 127 -0.59 1.12 -16.50
N ALA A 128 -1.05 1.63 -15.35
CA ALA A 128 -0.80 1.02 -14.04
C ALA A 128 -1.74 -0.14 -13.74
N LYS A 129 -2.94 -0.16 -14.32
CA LYS A 129 -3.99 -1.11 -13.97
C LYS A 129 -3.48 -2.56 -14.07
N LEU A 130 -3.51 -3.25 -12.93
CA LEU A 130 -3.27 -4.69 -12.84
C LEU A 130 -4.62 -5.40 -12.71
N ASN A 131 -4.97 -6.18 -13.73
CA ASN A 131 -6.20 -6.96 -13.73
C ASN A 131 -6.09 -8.11 -12.71
N GLY A 132 -7.18 -8.43 -12.03
CA GLY A 132 -7.21 -9.52 -11.07
C GLY A 132 -6.61 -9.22 -9.70
N VAL A 133 -6.42 -7.95 -9.36
CA VAL A 133 -5.88 -7.50 -8.08
C VAL A 133 -6.95 -6.74 -7.31
N ALA A 134 -7.22 -7.17 -6.07
CA ALA A 134 -8.25 -6.55 -5.24
C ALA A 134 -7.85 -5.17 -4.71
N ASP A 135 -6.57 -4.97 -4.37
CA ASP A 135 -6.04 -3.71 -3.86
C ASP A 135 -5.27 -2.96 -4.94
N ILE A 136 -5.72 -1.74 -5.25
CA ILE A 136 -5.16 -0.91 -6.31
C ILE A 136 -3.73 -0.43 -6.01
N SER A 137 -3.28 -0.42 -4.77
CA SER A 137 -1.92 -0.02 -4.40
C SER A 137 -0.85 -0.90 -5.07
N ARG A 138 -1.18 -2.15 -5.39
CA ARG A 138 -0.32 -3.06 -6.17
C ARG A 138 -0.11 -2.64 -7.62
N SER A 139 -0.96 -1.78 -8.16
CA SER A 139 -0.82 -1.24 -9.51
C SER A 139 0.46 -0.42 -9.73
N LEU A 140 1.14 -0.02 -8.66
CA LEU A 140 2.41 0.69 -8.72
C LEU A 140 3.63 -0.23 -8.81
N GLU A 141 3.45 -1.55 -8.70
CA GLU A 141 4.53 -2.54 -8.76
C GLU A 141 5.24 -2.48 -10.12
N GLY A 142 6.55 -2.17 -10.11
CA GLY A 142 7.36 -2.05 -11.31
C GLY A 142 6.98 -0.88 -12.24
N ARG A 143 6.33 0.19 -11.74
CA ARG A 143 5.88 1.33 -12.57
C ARG A 143 6.66 2.61 -12.35
N ALA A 144 7.33 2.77 -11.23
CA ALA A 144 8.10 3.97 -10.93
C ALA A 144 9.44 3.60 -10.27
N ALA A 145 10.53 4.25 -10.68
CA ALA A 145 11.83 4.05 -10.08
C ALA A 145 11.82 4.50 -8.60
N GLY A 146 12.48 3.77 -7.72
CA GLY A 146 12.53 4.05 -6.28
C GLY A 146 11.24 3.71 -5.52
N VAL A 147 10.24 3.10 -6.17
CA VAL A 147 9.02 2.60 -5.52
C VAL A 147 9.07 1.08 -5.48
N SER A 148 9.13 0.52 -4.30
CA SER A 148 9.01 -0.92 -4.09
C SER A 148 7.63 -1.28 -3.55
N VAL A 149 7.05 -2.32 -4.13
CA VAL A 149 5.79 -2.91 -3.70
C VAL A 149 6.07 -4.37 -3.36
N GLN A 150 5.92 -4.72 -2.10
CA GLN A 150 6.25 -6.05 -1.60
C GLN A 150 5.00 -6.71 -1.02
N ASN A 151 4.66 -7.89 -1.51
CA ASN A 151 3.58 -8.69 -0.94
C ASN A 151 4.09 -9.36 0.33
N VAL A 152 3.50 -9.03 1.47
CA VAL A 152 3.94 -9.49 2.80
C VAL A 152 3.22 -10.76 3.28
N SER A 153 2.12 -11.12 2.64
CA SER A 153 1.31 -12.29 3.00
C SER A 153 0.83 -13.04 1.76
N GLY A 154 0.76 -14.37 1.86
CA GLY A 154 0.09 -15.22 0.88
C GLY A 154 -1.44 -15.18 1.01
N THR A 155 -1.99 -14.52 2.02
CA THR A 155 -3.43 -14.40 2.22
C THR A 155 -4.01 -13.51 1.14
N PHE A 156 -5.05 -14.00 0.49
CA PHE A 156 -5.71 -13.29 -0.59
C PHE A 156 -6.30 -11.95 -0.11
N GLY A 157 -6.04 -10.88 -0.87
CA GLY A 157 -6.55 -9.54 -0.55
C GLY A 157 -5.75 -8.75 0.48
N SER A 158 -4.61 -9.26 0.98
CA SER A 158 -3.69 -8.49 1.83
C SER A 158 -3.12 -7.29 1.10
N ALA A 159 -3.05 -6.15 1.80
CA ALA A 159 -2.40 -4.95 1.30
C ALA A 159 -0.87 -5.16 1.21
N PRO A 160 -0.22 -4.69 0.14
CA PRO A 160 1.23 -4.78 0.02
C PRO A 160 1.96 -3.76 0.90
N LYS A 161 3.19 -4.06 1.26
CA LYS A 161 4.12 -3.10 1.87
C LYS A 161 4.71 -2.21 0.77
N ILE A 162 4.43 -0.92 0.82
CA ILE A 162 4.94 0.05 -0.15
C ILE A 162 6.01 0.92 0.50
N ARG A 163 7.13 1.13 -0.22
CA ARG A 163 8.23 2.01 0.17
C ARG A 163 8.60 2.94 -0.98
N VAL A 164 8.89 4.20 -0.66
CA VAL A 164 9.46 5.16 -1.60
C VAL A 164 10.87 5.50 -1.15
N ARG A 165 11.87 5.09 -1.95
CA ARG A 165 13.30 5.29 -1.65
C ARG A 165 13.75 4.60 -0.35
N GLY A 166 13.22 3.41 -0.05
CA GLY A 166 13.60 2.59 1.11
C GLY A 166 12.99 3.02 2.44
N ALA A 167 13.57 2.51 3.54
CA ALA A 167 13.13 2.82 4.89
C ALA A 167 13.49 4.25 5.29
N THR A 168 12.62 4.90 6.05
CA THR A 168 12.78 6.27 6.56
C THR A 168 12.77 6.37 8.07
N SER A 169 12.47 5.27 8.77
CA SER A 169 12.52 5.14 10.23
C SER A 169 13.01 3.74 10.60
N ILE A 170 13.68 3.60 11.73
CA ILE A 170 14.17 2.31 12.26
C ILE A 170 12.98 1.48 12.77
N TYR A 171 12.09 2.10 13.55
CA TYR A 171 10.97 1.43 14.21
C TYR A 171 9.60 1.86 13.66
N GLY A 172 9.52 2.97 12.93
CA GLY A 172 8.29 3.48 12.33
C GLY A 172 7.89 2.74 11.06
N SER A 173 6.63 2.88 10.66
CA SER A 173 6.05 2.16 9.52
C SER A 173 6.67 2.48 8.17
N SER A 174 7.31 3.65 7.99
CA SER A 174 7.87 4.15 6.73
C SER A 174 6.90 4.06 5.53
N LYS A 175 5.59 4.11 5.77
CA LYS A 175 4.56 4.11 4.72
C LYS A 175 4.53 5.46 4.00
N PRO A 176 4.38 5.50 2.66
CA PRO A 176 4.10 6.75 1.96
C PRO A 176 2.72 7.28 2.31
N LEU A 177 2.57 8.60 2.29
CA LEU A 177 1.30 9.27 2.50
C LEU A 177 0.42 9.14 1.25
N TRP A 178 -0.82 8.69 1.41
CA TRP A 178 -1.80 8.66 0.32
C TRP A 178 -2.67 9.92 0.34
N VAL A 179 -2.80 10.56 -0.82
CA VAL A 179 -3.62 11.75 -1.01
C VAL A 179 -4.59 11.51 -2.16
N VAL A 180 -5.89 11.56 -1.91
CA VAL A 180 -6.93 11.36 -2.94
C VAL A 180 -7.70 12.65 -3.16
N ASP A 181 -7.56 13.24 -4.36
CA ASP A 181 -8.15 14.54 -4.73
C ASP A 181 -7.86 15.67 -3.71
N GLY A 182 -6.63 15.68 -3.20
CA GLY A 182 -6.15 16.69 -2.27
C GLY A 182 -6.47 16.43 -0.79
N VAL A 183 -7.14 15.35 -0.44
CA VAL A 183 -7.39 14.95 0.96
C VAL A 183 -6.48 13.79 1.33
N ILE A 184 -5.86 13.86 2.50
CA ILE A 184 -5.01 12.80 3.05
C ILE A 184 -5.90 11.62 3.46
N MET A 185 -5.50 10.44 3.04
CA MET A 185 -6.19 9.19 3.40
C MET A 185 -5.46 8.52 4.55
N GLU A 186 -6.18 8.30 5.61
CA GLU A 186 -5.69 7.65 6.82
C GLU A 186 -6.19 6.20 6.90
N ASP A 187 -5.36 5.31 7.43
CA ASP A 187 -5.77 3.95 7.73
C ASP A 187 -6.76 3.92 8.91
N VAL A 188 -7.74 3.04 8.82
CA VAL A 188 -8.75 2.88 9.89
C VAL A 188 -8.16 2.25 11.14
N SER A 189 -7.11 1.44 10.99
CA SER A 189 -6.33 0.79 12.04
C SER A 189 -4.87 1.20 11.95
N ASP A 190 -4.25 1.49 13.10
CA ASP A 190 -2.80 1.70 13.18
C ASP A 190 -2.11 0.33 13.14
N VAL A 191 -1.45 0.03 12.04
CA VAL A 191 -0.69 -1.21 11.83
C VAL A 191 0.79 -0.93 11.97
N SER A 192 1.46 -1.65 12.85
CA SER A 192 2.88 -1.46 13.12
C SER A 192 3.77 -1.93 11.94
N ALA A 193 5.03 -1.52 11.95
CA ALA A 193 6.02 -2.02 10.99
C ALA A 193 6.27 -3.53 11.10
N ASP A 194 6.14 -4.08 12.30
CA ASP A 194 6.29 -5.51 12.58
C ASP A 194 5.11 -6.31 12.05
N ASP A 195 3.87 -5.84 12.25
CA ASP A 195 2.67 -6.46 11.67
C ASP A 195 2.75 -6.51 10.14
N LEU A 196 3.21 -5.42 9.50
CA LEU A 196 3.43 -5.37 8.06
C LEU A 196 4.54 -6.34 7.60
N ALA A 197 5.55 -6.57 8.43
CA ALA A 197 6.64 -7.48 8.12
C ALA A 197 6.25 -8.95 8.37
N SER A 198 5.42 -9.22 9.37
CA SER A 198 4.97 -10.58 9.74
C SER A 198 3.80 -11.09 8.91
N GLY A 199 3.08 -10.20 8.19
CA GLY A 199 1.85 -10.56 7.49
C GLY A 199 0.68 -10.84 8.44
N ASP A 200 0.62 -10.12 9.56
CA ASP A 200 -0.46 -10.19 10.54
C ASP A 200 -1.83 -9.98 9.90
N PRO A 201 -2.91 -10.63 10.38
CA PRO A 201 -4.27 -10.44 9.89
C PRO A 201 -4.75 -8.98 9.87
N GLU A 202 -4.22 -8.10 10.70
CA GLU A 202 -4.53 -6.66 10.67
C GLU A 202 -4.12 -6.00 9.34
N THR A 203 -3.15 -6.56 8.61
CA THR A 203 -2.75 -6.09 7.28
C THR A 203 -3.88 -6.19 6.24
N LEU A 204 -4.89 -7.04 6.48
CA LEU A 204 -6.06 -7.18 5.61
C LEU A 204 -6.96 -5.94 5.60
N ILE A 205 -6.87 -5.09 6.63
CA ILE A 205 -7.68 -3.87 6.76
C ILE A 205 -6.85 -2.59 6.66
N SER A 206 -5.54 -2.68 6.46
CA SER A 206 -4.58 -1.58 6.59
C SER A 206 -4.39 -0.73 5.34
N SER A 207 -5.16 -0.92 4.27
CA SER A 207 -5.03 -0.11 3.07
C SER A 207 -6.10 0.99 3.01
N ALA A 208 -5.69 2.24 3.20
CA ALA A 208 -6.55 3.43 3.14
C ALA A 208 -7.22 3.64 1.77
N ILE A 209 -6.71 2.99 0.72
CA ILE A 209 -7.21 3.13 -0.67
C ILE A 209 -7.82 1.84 -1.23
N ALA A 210 -7.92 0.77 -0.44
CA ALA A 210 -8.51 -0.50 -0.89
C ALA A 210 -9.98 -0.37 -1.33
N GLY A 211 -10.67 0.69 -0.87
CA GLY A 211 -12.02 1.03 -1.27
C GLY A 211 -12.16 1.68 -2.64
N LEU A 212 -11.07 2.14 -3.28
CA LEU A 212 -11.14 2.80 -4.58
C LEU A 212 -11.27 1.79 -5.72
N ASN A 213 -12.07 2.14 -6.73
CA ASN A 213 -12.11 1.39 -7.98
C ASN A 213 -11.05 1.92 -8.95
N SER A 214 -10.28 1.03 -9.58
CA SER A 214 -9.25 1.38 -10.57
C SER A 214 -9.80 2.17 -11.76
N ASP A 215 -11.05 1.88 -12.16
CA ASP A 215 -11.68 2.55 -13.30
C ASP A 215 -12.06 4.01 -13.01
N ASP A 216 -12.10 4.42 -11.73
CA ASP A 216 -12.37 5.81 -11.33
C ASP A 216 -11.12 6.68 -11.24
N ILE A 217 -9.93 6.09 -11.36
CA ILE A 217 -8.66 6.81 -11.25
C ILE A 217 -8.21 7.31 -12.61
N GLU A 218 -7.71 8.54 -12.65
CA GLU A 218 -7.08 9.16 -13.82
C GLU A 218 -5.57 8.94 -13.82
N SER A 219 -4.91 9.21 -12.66
CA SER A 219 -3.45 9.07 -12.55
C SER A 219 -2.98 8.96 -11.11
N PHE A 220 -1.77 8.40 -10.97
CA PHE A 220 -0.95 8.48 -9.77
C PHE A 220 0.20 9.44 -10.01
N GLN A 221 0.47 10.30 -9.04
CA GLN A 221 1.65 11.16 -9.00
C GLN A 221 2.45 10.82 -7.76
N ILE A 222 3.69 10.37 -7.94
CA ILE A 222 4.56 9.94 -6.84
C ILE A 222 5.56 11.06 -6.58
N LEU A 223 5.50 11.65 -5.40
CA LEU A 223 6.37 12.72 -4.93
C LEU A 223 7.46 12.10 -4.06
N LYS A 224 8.73 12.20 -4.47
CA LYS A 224 9.81 11.39 -3.90
C LYS A 224 10.78 12.15 -3.02
N ASP A 225 11.08 13.41 -3.34
CA ASP A 225 12.05 14.24 -2.63
C ASP A 225 11.39 15.34 -1.80
N GLY A 226 12.17 16.01 -0.96
CA GLY A 226 11.66 17.07 -0.11
C GLY A 226 11.14 18.28 -0.86
N SER A 227 11.58 18.56 -2.10
CA SER A 227 11.02 19.64 -2.91
C SER A 227 9.55 19.37 -3.27
N ALA A 228 9.22 18.11 -3.56
CA ALA A 228 7.88 17.69 -3.87
C ALA A 228 7.00 17.48 -2.63
N THR A 229 7.59 17.06 -1.49
CA THR A 229 6.84 16.57 -0.33
C THR A 229 6.74 17.55 0.84
N SER A 230 7.63 18.56 0.97
CA SER A 230 7.69 19.47 2.15
C SER A 230 6.38 20.24 2.38
N ILE A 231 5.58 20.45 1.36
CA ILE A 231 4.28 21.12 1.50
C ILE A 231 3.28 20.28 2.34
N TYR A 232 3.48 18.97 2.40
CA TYR A 232 2.72 18.04 3.25
C TYR A 232 3.30 17.90 4.67
N GLY A 233 4.48 18.46 4.91
CA GLY A 233 5.12 18.58 6.21
C GLY A 233 5.61 17.25 6.79
N ALA A 234 5.44 17.11 8.09
CA ALA A 234 5.99 16.02 8.87
C ALA A 234 5.35 14.65 8.62
N ARG A 235 4.30 14.56 7.83
CA ARG A 235 3.69 13.25 7.46
C ARG A 235 4.23 12.68 6.15
N ALA A 236 5.07 13.43 5.45
CA ALA A 236 5.51 13.12 4.09
C ALA A 236 6.98 12.67 4.00
N MET A 237 7.62 12.33 5.13
CA MET A 237 9.03 11.90 5.17
C MET A 237 9.28 10.66 4.32
N ALA A 238 8.32 9.74 4.25
CA ALA A 238 8.38 8.50 3.48
C ALA A 238 7.91 8.65 2.01
N GLY A 239 7.68 9.89 1.53
CA GLY A 239 7.11 10.16 0.20
C GLY A 239 5.60 10.34 0.22
N VAL A 240 5.04 10.83 -0.91
CA VAL A 240 3.59 11.05 -1.07
C VAL A 240 3.13 10.46 -2.40
N ILE A 241 2.04 9.73 -2.37
CA ILE A 241 1.37 9.20 -3.56
C ILE A 241 0.03 9.92 -3.71
N VAL A 242 -0.06 10.78 -4.72
CA VAL A 242 -1.26 11.55 -5.02
C VAL A 242 -2.08 10.80 -6.07
N VAL A 243 -3.32 10.48 -5.72
CA VAL A 243 -4.31 9.86 -6.60
C VAL A 243 -5.26 10.93 -7.09
N THR A 244 -5.39 11.05 -8.41
CA THR A 244 -6.38 11.92 -9.03
C THR A 244 -7.49 11.07 -9.59
N THR A 245 -8.75 11.37 -9.22
CA THR A 245 -9.92 10.68 -9.76
C THR A 245 -10.43 11.34 -11.04
N LYS A 246 -11.14 10.56 -11.87
CA LYS A 246 -11.76 11.04 -13.10
C LYS A 246 -12.77 12.14 -12.81
N LYS A 247 -12.83 13.13 -13.73
CA LYS A 247 -13.73 14.29 -13.67
C LYS A 247 -14.62 14.34 -14.90
N GLY A 248 -15.77 14.97 -14.77
CA GLY A 248 -16.61 15.29 -15.92
C GLY A 248 -15.91 16.25 -16.86
N LYS A 249 -16.09 16.04 -18.15
CA LYS A 249 -15.65 16.95 -19.22
C LYS A 249 -16.88 17.64 -19.80
N GLN A 250 -16.68 18.84 -20.31
CA GLN A 250 -17.74 19.56 -21.08
C GLN A 250 -18.10 18.76 -22.34
N GLY A 251 -19.38 18.56 -22.60
CA GLY A 251 -19.87 17.77 -23.73
C GLY A 251 -21.12 16.98 -23.38
N GLN A 252 -21.56 16.15 -24.32
CA GLN A 252 -22.71 15.27 -24.13
C GLN A 252 -22.44 14.25 -23.03
N ALA A 253 -23.51 13.74 -22.44
CA ALA A 253 -23.39 12.67 -21.44
C ALA A 253 -22.93 11.36 -22.10
N HIS A 254 -21.86 10.79 -21.57
CA HIS A 254 -21.31 9.51 -21.98
C HIS A 254 -21.52 8.47 -20.85
N LEU A 255 -22.16 7.37 -21.21
CA LEU A 255 -22.30 6.21 -20.34
C LEU A 255 -21.29 5.16 -20.77
N ASN A 256 -20.40 4.78 -19.86
CA ASN A 256 -19.41 3.73 -20.09
C ASN A 256 -19.69 2.53 -19.19
N TYR A 257 -19.50 1.35 -19.73
CA TYR A 257 -19.49 0.10 -18.98
C TYR A 257 -18.18 -0.62 -19.23
N THR A 258 -17.52 -1.03 -18.13
CA THR A 258 -16.31 -1.85 -18.15
C THR A 258 -16.59 -3.17 -17.44
N GLY A 259 -16.41 -4.28 -18.14
CA GLY A 259 -16.47 -5.61 -17.56
C GLY A 259 -15.09 -6.27 -17.63
N GLU A 260 -14.60 -6.71 -16.49
CA GLU A 260 -13.29 -7.37 -16.38
C GLU A 260 -13.47 -8.76 -15.81
N PHE A 261 -12.87 -9.76 -16.46
CA PHE A 261 -12.91 -11.16 -16.08
C PHE A 261 -11.49 -11.69 -16.00
N THR A 262 -11.09 -12.11 -14.80
CA THR A 262 -9.73 -12.61 -14.55
C THR A 262 -9.79 -13.99 -13.96
N THR A 263 -9.01 -14.93 -14.51
CA THR A 263 -8.84 -16.27 -13.94
C THR A 263 -7.41 -16.46 -13.46
N ARG A 264 -7.24 -17.22 -12.38
CA ARG A 264 -5.95 -17.60 -11.82
C ARG A 264 -5.71 -19.06 -12.05
N LEU A 265 -4.50 -19.41 -12.47
CA LEU A 265 -4.12 -20.81 -12.65
C LEU A 265 -3.79 -21.45 -11.30
N ILE A 266 -4.16 -22.71 -11.13
CA ILE A 266 -3.77 -23.51 -9.98
C ILE A 266 -2.26 -23.77 -10.07
N PRO A 267 -1.49 -23.59 -8.97
CA PRO A 267 -0.06 -23.89 -8.98
C PRO A 267 0.22 -25.38 -9.28
N SER A 268 1.39 -25.65 -9.83
CA SER A 268 1.81 -27.01 -10.16
C SER A 268 3.07 -27.39 -9.40
N TYR A 269 3.12 -28.60 -8.88
CA TYR A 269 4.34 -29.16 -8.28
C TYR A 269 5.53 -29.23 -9.24
N GLY A 270 5.30 -29.19 -10.56
CA GLY A 270 6.40 -29.12 -11.55
C GLY A 270 7.26 -27.85 -11.46
N ASN A 271 6.78 -26.83 -10.71
CA ASN A 271 7.53 -25.59 -10.49
C ASN A 271 8.35 -25.61 -9.18
N PHE A 272 8.29 -26.69 -8.41
CA PHE A 272 8.91 -26.81 -7.10
C PHE A 272 9.69 -28.12 -6.98
N ASP A 273 10.83 -28.06 -6.29
CA ASP A 273 11.64 -29.26 -5.97
C ASP A 273 11.14 -29.88 -4.65
N ILE A 274 10.04 -30.63 -4.74
CA ILE A 274 9.35 -31.25 -3.60
C ILE A 274 9.23 -32.76 -3.83
N LEU A 275 9.59 -33.53 -2.81
CA LEU A 275 9.53 -35.00 -2.82
C LEU A 275 8.11 -35.51 -3.15
N ASN A 276 8.04 -36.56 -3.93
CA ASN A 276 6.79 -37.30 -4.13
C ASN A 276 6.49 -38.22 -2.92
N SER A 277 5.33 -38.87 -2.87
CA SER A 277 4.93 -39.74 -1.75
C SER A 277 5.83 -40.97 -1.59
N GLN A 278 6.36 -41.52 -2.68
CA GLN A 278 7.23 -42.70 -2.64
C GLN A 278 8.55 -42.38 -1.95
N ASP A 279 9.20 -41.28 -2.32
CA ASP A 279 10.47 -40.87 -1.71
C ASP A 279 10.27 -40.50 -0.23
N GLN A 280 9.17 -39.82 0.12
CA GLN A 280 8.83 -39.50 1.51
C GLN A 280 8.58 -40.75 2.34
N MET A 281 7.86 -41.74 1.82
CA MET A 281 7.59 -42.98 2.54
C MET A 281 8.87 -43.83 2.70
N ALA A 282 9.83 -43.75 1.79
CA ALA A 282 11.13 -44.37 1.95
C ALA A 282 11.90 -43.76 3.14
N ILE A 283 11.87 -42.45 3.31
CA ILE A 283 12.46 -41.75 4.48
C ILE A 283 11.74 -42.18 5.77
N TYR A 284 10.41 -42.18 5.78
CA TYR A 284 9.64 -42.60 6.97
C TYR A 284 9.92 -44.05 7.36
N LYS A 285 10.09 -44.93 6.39
CA LYS A 285 10.50 -46.31 6.66
C LYS A 285 11.87 -46.36 7.37
N GLU A 286 12.84 -45.59 6.90
CA GLU A 286 14.15 -45.51 7.54
C GLU A 286 14.06 -44.98 8.97
N LEU A 287 13.28 -43.92 9.20
CA LEU A 287 13.03 -43.35 10.53
C LEU A 287 12.37 -44.38 11.48
N ARG A 288 11.42 -45.16 10.96
CA ARG A 288 10.82 -46.25 11.75
C ARG A 288 11.84 -47.33 12.08
N ASP A 289 12.64 -47.76 11.12
CA ASP A 289 13.63 -48.80 11.28
C ASP A 289 14.76 -48.39 12.27
N LYS A 290 15.00 -47.08 12.42
CA LYS A 290 15.86 -46.48 13.44
C LYS A 290 15.17 -46.27 14.81
N GLY A 291 13.89 -46.60 14.93
CA GLY A 291 13.11 -46.47 16.17
C GLY A 291 12.52 -45.09 16.47
N TRP A 292 12.67 -44.11 15.57
CA TRP A 292 12.18 -42.75 15.77
C TRP A 292 10.65 -42.61 15.55
N LEU A 293 10.06 -43.52 14.82
CA LEU A 293 8.61 -43.60 14.62
C LEU A 293 8.01 -44.78 15.40
N ASN A 294 8.27 -44.86 16.70
CA ASN A 294 7.69 -45.89 17.55
C ASN A 294 6.24 -45.53 17.96
N LEU A 295 5.48 -46.54 18.32
CA LEU A 295 4.05 -46.40 18.63
C LEU A 295 3.77 -45.45 19.78
N SER A 296 4.53 -45.55 20.87
CA SER A 296 4.31 -44.77 22.09
C SER A 296 4.54 -43.29 21.85
N ASP A 297 5.70 -42.94 21.28
CA ASP A 297 6.06 -41.54 21.09
C ASP A 297 5.17 -40.85 20.05
N ILE A 298 4.79 -41.58 19.00
CA ILE A 298 3.92 -41.03 17.93
C ILE A 298 2.50 -40.77 18.43
N LEU A 299 1.88 -41.77 19.09
CA LEU A 299 0.48 -41.63 19.54
C LEU A 299 0.30 -40.62 20.68
N ASN A 300 1.36 -40.34 21.44
CA ASN A 300 1.36 -39.32 22.50
C ASN A 300 1.99 -38.00 22.04
N GLY A 301 2.48 -37.92 20.81
CA GLY A 301 3.02 -36.71 20.21
C GLY A 301 1.95 -35.69 19.82
N SER A 302 2.36 -34.44 19.64
CA SER A 302 1.46 -33.35 19.19
C SER A 302 0.95 -33.57 17.76
N ASP A 303 1.82 -34.12 16.90
CA ASP A 303 1.57 -34.22 15.46
C ASP A 303 1.92 -35.60 14.95
N TYR A 304 1.05 -36.17 14.12
CA TYR A 304 1.36 -37.38 13.39
C TYR A 304 0.63 -37.49 12.04
N GLY A 305 1.31 -38.15 11.09
CA GLY A 305 0.81 -38.46 9.75
C GLY A 305 0.46 -39.95 9.55
N VAL A 306 0.99 -40.53 8.45
CA VAL A 306 0.66 -41.87 7.98
C VAL A 306 0.92 -42.96 9.04
N TYR A 307 2.08 -42.94 9.68
CA TYR A 307 2.44 -43.96 10.68
C TYR A 307 1.60 -43.85 11.95
N GLY A 308 1.37 -42.63 12.45
CA GLY A 308 0.50 -42.42 13.61
C GLY A 308 -0.93 -42.85 13.34
N LYS A 309 -1.48 -42.56 12.16
CA LYS A 309 -2.82 -43.03 11.77
C LYS A 309 -2.89 -44.54 11.65
N MET A 310 -1.83 -45.18 11.14
CA MET A 310 -1.75 -46.64 11.15
C MET A 310 -1.80 -47.19 12.56
N TYR A 311 -1.00 -46.65 13.49
CA TYR A 311 -0.98 -47.08 14.89
C TYR A 311 -2.30 -46.81 15.62
N GLU A 312 -2.95 -45.65 15.35
CA GLU A 312 -4.29 -45.36 15.83
C GLU A 312 -5.29 -46.44 15.39
N LEU A 313 -5.33 -46.77 14.10
CA LEU A 313 -6.25 -47.78 13.56
C LEU A 313 -6.02 -49.19 14.15
N ILE A 314 -4.76 -49.57 14.41
CA ILE A 314 -4.43 -50.86 15.08
C ILE A 314 -4.97 -50.90 16.51
N ASN A 315 -5.06 -49.76 17.20
CA ASN A 315 -5.45 -49.68 18.60
C ASN A 315 -6.93 -49.28 18.78
N THR A 316 -7.64 -48.85 17.69
CA THR A 316 -9.04 -48.45 17.77
C THR A 316 -9.97 -49.63 17.48
N TYR A 317 -10.67 -50.11 18.52
CA TYR A 317 -11.67 -51.15 18.37
C TYR A 317 -13.05 -50.55 18.05
N ASN A 318 -13.66 -51.05 17.00
CA ASN A 318 -15.02 -50.67 16.61
C ASN A 318 -16.00 -51.73 17.19
N SER A 319 -16.79 -51.35 18.19
CA SER A 319 -17.76 -52.24 18.86
C SER A 319 -18.93 -52.68 17.94
N THR A 320 -19.21 -51.92 16.90
CA THR A 320 -20.30 -52.25 15.95
C THR A 320 -19.86 -53.34 14.97
N SER A 321 -18.65 -53.30 14.47
CA SER A 321 -18.11 -54.31 13.57
C SER A 321 -17.43 -55.49 14.27
N GLY A 322 -17.09 -55.34 15.57
CA GLY A 322 -16.36 -56.33 16.33
C GLY A 322 -14.88 -56.45 15.93
N MET A 323 -14.33 -55.46 15.24
CA MET A 323 -12.98 -55.50 14.66
C MET A 323 -12.17 -54.23 15.02
N PHE A 324 -10.84 -54.33 15.00
CA PHE A 324 -9.97 -53.17 15.00
C PHE A 324 -9.97 -52.51 13.62
N GLY A 325 -9.67 -51.21 13.57
CA GLY A 325 -9.64 -50.46 12.33
C GLY A 325 -8.59 -50.95 11.32
N LEU A 326 -7.49 -51.53 11.83
CA LEU A 326 -6.47 -52.26 11.04
C LEU A 326 -5.98 -53.47 11.83
N ALA A 327 -5.81 -54.63 11.14
CA ALA A 327 -5.23 -55.78 11.79
C ALA A 327 -3.74 -55.58 12.17
N ASN A 328 -3.38 -55.93 13.39
CA ASN A 328 -1.99 -55.77 13.88
C ASN A 328 -1.10 -56.93 13.38
N ASN A 329 -0.90 -57.02 12.08
CA ASN A 329 0.04 -57.94 11.45
C ASN A 329 0.80 -57.22 10.31
N GLN A 330 1.94 -57.77 9.94
CA GLN A 330 2.87 -57.17 8.97
C GLN A 330 2.21 -56.99 7.60
N GLU A 331 1.40 -57.91 7.15
CA GLU A 331 0.74 -57.88 5.85
C GLU A 331 -0.23 -56.70 5.76
N SER A 332 -1.10 -56.50 6.74
CA SER A 332 -2.06 -55.40 6.79
C SER A 332 -1.38 -54.04 6.94
N GLN A 333 -0.33 -53.96 7.79
CA GLN A 333 0.45 -52.75 7.93
C GLN A 333 1.17 -52.38 6.63
N ASN A 334 1.80 -53.35 5.95
CA ASN A 334 2.48 -53.09 4.67
C ASN A 334 1.47 -52.66 3.60
N ALA A 335 0.29 -53.28 3.53
CA ALA A 335 -0.74 -52.90 2.56
C ALA A 335 -1.24 -51.45 2.81
N TYR A 336 -1.38 -51.02 4.08
CA TYR A 336 -1.75 -49.65 4.44
C TYR A 336 -0.68 -48.65 4.03
N LEU A 337 0.59 -48.93 4.35
CA LEU A 337 1.72 -48.05 4.01
C LEU A 337 1.96 -47.97 2.49
N GLN A 338 1.73 -49.05 1.75
CA GLN A 338 1.84 -49.09 0.29
C GLN A 338 0.79 -48.18 -0.37
N GLN A 339 -0.43 -48.09 0.19
CA GLN A 339 -1.44 -47.14 -0.31
C GLN A 339 -0.96 -45.71 -0.17
N ALA A 340 -0.30 -45.35 0.93
CA ALA A 340 0.26 -44.02 1.15
C ALA A 340 1.44 -43.73 0.21
N GLU A 341 2.28 -44.74 -0.09
CA GLU A 341 3.39 -44.65 -1.03
C GLU A 341 2.93 -44.28 -2.46
N TYR A 342 1.84 -44.87 -2.94
CA TYR A 342 1.30 -44.62 -4.29
C TYR A 342 0.35 -43.42 -4.38
N ARG A 343 -0.08 -42.81 -3.27
CA ARG A 343 -1.13 -41.77 -3.24
C ARG A 343 -0.74 -40.52 -4.00
N ASN A 344 0.42 -39.97 -3.75
CA ASN A 344 0.98 -38.79 -4.42
C ASN A 344 0.00 -37.60 -4.49
N THR A 345 -0.60 -37.23 -3.34
CA THR A 345 -1.62 -36.19 -3.22
C THR A 345 -1.15 -34.87 -3.83
N ASN A 346 -2.00 -34.28 -4.66
CA ASN A 346 -1.78 -32.96 -5.22
C ASN A 346 -2.56 -31.92 -4.37
N TRP A 347 -1.90 -31.38 -3.33
CA TRP A 347 -2.51 -30.42 -2.42
C TRP A 347 -2.94 -29.14 -3.11
N PHE A 348 -2.24 -28.68 -4.16
CA PHE A 348 -2.68 -27.53 -4.92
C PHE A 348 -4.06 -27.73 -5.54
N LYS A 349 -4.33 -28.90 -6.13
CA LYS A 349 -5.66 -29.22 -6.67
C LYS A 349 -6.74 -29.36 -5.57
N GLN A 350 -6.35 -29.76 -4.35
CA GLN A 350 -7.28 -29.90 -3.24
C GLN A 350 -7.67 -28.54 -2.63
N LEU A 351 -6.74 -27.59 -2.57
CA LEU A 351 -6.87 -26.34 -1.81
C LEU A 351 -7.19 -25.11 -2.67
N PHE A 352 -6.87 -25.16 -3.96
CA PHE A 352 -7.01 -24.01 -4.87
C PHE A 352 -8.13 -24.23 -5.86
N SER A 353 -8.67 -23.14 -6.38
CA SER A 353 -9.67 -23.13 -7.44
C SER A 353 -9.24 -22.19 -8.59
N SER A 354 -9.69 -22.53 -9.81
CA SER A 354 -9.53 -21.64 -10.98
C SER A 354 -10.77 -20.79 -11.19
N ALA A 355 -11.25 -20.16 -10.11
CA ALA A 355 -12.41 -19.31 -10.14
C ALA A 355 -12.18 -18.03 -10.96
N ILE A 356 -13.26 -17.47 -11.51
CA ILE A 356 -13.21 -16.24 -12.31
C ILE A 356 -13.60 -15.06 -11.42
N MET A 357 -12.66 -14.16 -11.18
CA MET A 357 -12.93 -12.84 -10.62
C MET A 357 -13.67 -11.99 -11.67
N GLN A 358 -14.67 -11.25 -11.24
CA GLN A 358 -15.46 -10.34 -12.07
C GLN A 358 -15.43 -8.94 -11.46
N ASN A 359 -15.18 -7.93 -12.28
CA ASN A 359 -15.32 -6.53 -11.89
C ASN A 359 -16.18 -5.81 -12.94
N HIS A 360 -17.31 -5.27 -12.50
CA HIS A 360 -18.26 -4.54 -13.33
C HIS A 360 -18.30 -3.09 -12.88
N SER A 361 -18.04 -2.16 -13.79
CA SER A 361 -18.03 -0.73 -13.52
C SER A 361 -18.93 -0.01 -14.54
N VAL A 362 -19.82 0.82 -14.07
CA VAL A 362 -20.65 1.71 -14.88
C VAL A 362 -20.33 3.13 -14.48
N SER A 363 -19.99 3.98 -15.46
CA SER A 363 -19.72 5.39 -15.20
C SER A 363 -20.48 6.29 -16.16
N LEU A 364 -20.96 7.43 -15.66
CA LEU A 364 -21.63 8.50 -16.38
C LEU A 364 -20.79 9.76 -16.25
N SER A 365 -20.39 10.34 -17.37
CA SER A 365 -19.66 11.61 -17.41
C SER A 365 -20.26 12.55 -18.41
N GLY A 366 -20.24 13.86 -18.13
CA GLY A 366 -20.74 14.88 -19.03
C GLY A 366 -20.64 16.25 -18.42
N GLY A 367 -21.12 17.26 -19.13
CA GLY A 367 -21.15 18.60 -18.58
C GLY A 367 -21.53 19.69 -19.59
N THR A 368 -21.81 20.84 -19.02
CA THR A 368 -22.06 22.11 -19.74
C THR A 368 -20.91 23.07 -19.43
N GLU A 369 -20.92 24.25 -19.94
CA GLU A 369 -19.97 25.33 -19.60
C GLU A 369 -19.98 25.65 -18.09
N LYS A 370 -21.14 25.47 -17.43
CA LYS A 370 -21.29 25.78 -15.98
C LYS A 370 -21.17 24.59 -15.04
N SER A 371 -21.40 23.36 -15.52
CA SER A 371 -21.44 22.18 -14.63
C SER A 371 -20.84 20.99 -15.32
N ASN A 372 -19.89 20.37 -14.69
CA ASN A 372 -19.29 19.10 -15.12
C ASN A 372 -19.54 18.05 -14.03
N TYR A 373 -19.83 16.82 -14.44
CA TYR A 373 -20.09 15.73 -13.50
C TYR A 373 -19.50 14.41 -13.99
N TYR A 374 -19.03 13.65 -13.04
CA TYR A 374 -18.64 12.24 -13.17
C TYR A 374 -19.32 11.47 -12.04
N ALA A 375 -19.93 10.34 -12.33
CA ALA A 375 -20.48 9.44 -11.33
C ALA A 375 -20.23 7.99 -11.77
N SER A 376 -19.90 7.12 -10.83
CA SER A 376 -19.67 5.71 -11.11
C SER A 376 -20.22 4.80 -10.01
N LEU A 377 -20.55 3.58 -10.42
CA LEU A 377 -20.91 2.46 -9.55
C LEU A 377 -20.09 1.25 -10.00
N SER A 378 -19.49 0.54 -9.05
CA SER A 378 -18.80 -0.70 -9.38
C SER A 378 -19.10 -1.83 -8.40
N ALA A 379 -19.01 -3.06 -8.91
CA ALA A 379 -19.13 -4.29 -8.14
C ALA A 379 -18.03 -5.25 -8.55
N MET A 380 -17.15 -5.59 -7.61
CA MET A 380 -16.13 -6.61 -7.77
C MET A 380 -16.53 -7.84 -6.96
N VAL A 381 -16.55 -9.00 -7.61
CA VAL A 381 -16.80 -10.30 -7.00
C VAL A 381 -15.61 -11.20 -7.30
N ASP A 382 -14.85 -11.53 -6.30
CA ASP A 382 -13.70 -12.41 -6.38
C ASP A 382 -13.94 -13.64 -5.49
N PRO A 383 -14.21 -14.81 -6.09
CA PRO A 383 -14.42 -16.05 -5.34
C PRO A 383 -13.19 -16.58 -4.61
N GLY A 384 -12.03 -15.90 -4.80
CA GLY A 384 -10.76 -16.26 -4.19
C GLY A 384 -9.98 -17.33 -4.96
N TRP A 385 -8.70 -17.40 -4.67
CA TRP A 385 -7.79 -18.42 -5.21
C TRP A 385 -7.78 -19.68 -4.35
N TYR A 386 -7.89 -19.52 -3.03
CA TYR A 386 -8.12 -20.64 -2.10
C TYR A 386 -9.62 -20.97 -2.04
N LYS A 387 -9.94 -22.25 -1.80
CA LYS A 387 -11.28 -22.63 -1.42
C LYS A 387 -11.71 -21.88 -0.16
N ASP A 388 -12.99 -21.57 -0.03
CA ASP A 388 -13.61 -20.88 1.10
C ASP A 388 -13.10 -19.46 1.40
N SER A 389 -12.28 -18.89 0.51
CA SER A 389 -11.91 -17.47 0.55
C SER A 389 -12.67 -16.67 -0.52
N LYS A 390 -13.04 -15.43 -0.21
CA LYS A 390 -13.72 -14.53 -1.15
C LYS A 390 -13.54 -13.07 -0.79
N VAL A 391 -13.58 -12.20 -1.79
CA VAL A 391 -13.62 -10.75 -1.62
C VAL A 391 -14.72 -10.17 -2.51
N ASN A 392 -15.66 -9.45 -1.91
CA ASN A 392 -16.67 -8.67 -2.62
C ASN A 392 -16.47 -7.20 -2.28
N ARG A 393 -16.47 -6.31 -3.26
CA ARG A 393 -16.36 -4.87 -3.06
C ARG A 393 -17.39 -4.15 -3.92
N TYR A 394 -18.10 -3.23 -3.32
CA TYR A 394 -19.04 -2.32 -3.97
C TYR A 394 -18.56 -0.90 -3.75
N THR A 395 -18.51 -0.09 -4.81
CA THR A 395 -18.07 1.30 -4.72
C THR A 395 -19.04 2.23 -5.41
N VAL A 396 -19.14 3.43 -4.87
CA VAL A 396 -19.83 4.58 -5.48
C VAL A 396 -18.86 5.76 -5.47
N SER A 397 -18.77 6.47 -6.58
CA SER A 397 -17.97 7.70 -6.69
C SER A 397 -18.74 8.77 -7.43
N MET A 398 -18.60 10.01 -6.98
CA MET A 398 -19.19 11.19 -7.60
C MET A 398 -18.21 12.37 -7.53
N ASN A 399 -18.03 13.06 -8.65
CA ASN A 399 -17.23 14.29 -8.73
C ASN A 399 -18.01 15.30 -9.58
N MET A 400 -18.42 16.41 -8.97
CA MET A 400 -19.23 17.45 -9.62
C MET A 400 -18.57 18.79 -9.39
N THR A 401 -18.34 19.53 -10.48
CA THR A 401 -17.89 20.92 -10.44
C THR A 401 -18.98 21.81 -11.01
N HIS A 402 -19.34 22.87 -10.29
CA HIS A 402 -20.32 23.86 -10.71
C HIS A 402 -19.73 25.27 -10.61
N HIS A 403 -19.79 26.03 -11.69
CA HIS A 403 -19.43 27.45 -11.73
C HIS A 403 -20.66 28.29 -11.40
N ILE A 404 -20.72 28.79 -10.15
CA ILE A 404 -21.81 29.66 -9.68
C ILE A 404 -21.73 31.01 -10.38
N LEU A 405 -20.51 31.53 -10.48
CA LEU A 405 -20.11 32.73 -11.20
C LEU A 405 -18.87 32.41 -12.05
N ASP A 406 -18.50 33.27 -12.99
CA ASP A 406 -17.28 33.07 -13.80
C ASP A 406 -16.00 33.04 -12.94
N ASN A 407 -16.04 33.65 -11.75
CA ASN A 407 -14.93 33.71 -10.80
C ASN A 407 -15.19 32.91 -9.53
N LEU A 408 -16.30 32.20 -9.40
CA LEU A 408 -16.65 31.40 -8.23
C LEU A 408 -17.11 30.00 -8.65
N SER A 409 -16.40 28.98 -8.24
CA SER A 409 -16.76 27.59 -8.47
C SER A 409 -16.84 26.77 -7.17
N VAL A 410 -17.71 25.78 -7.21
CA VAL A 410 -17.88 24.76 -6.17
C VAL A 410 -17.52 23.41 -6.76
N ASN A 411 -16.70 22.65 -6.07
CA ASN A 411 -16.40 21.26 -6.40
C ASN A 411 -16.88 20.37 -5.25
N LEU A 412 -17.72 19.39 -5.58
CA LEU A 412 -18.28 18.41 -4.67
C LEU A 412 -17.74 17.04 -5.05
N ILE A 413 -17.04 16.37 -4.12
CA ILE A 413 -16.55 15.01 -4.29
C ILE A 413 -17.14 14.15 -3.19
N GLY A 414 -17.82 13.06 -3.57
CA GLY A 414 -18.36 12.08 -2.66
C GLY A 414 -18.00 10.69 -3.12
N GLY A 415 -17.77 9.80 -2.19
CA GLY A 415 -17.50 8.41 -2.50
C GLY A 415 -17.72 7.52 -1.30
N GLY A 416 -17.95 6.25 -1.57
CA GLY A 416 -18.05 5.25 -0.52
C GLY A 416 -17.74 3.87 -1.06
N SER A 417 -17.31 3.00 -0.18
CA SER A 417 -17.07 1.61 -0.49
C SER A 417 -17.55 0.70 0.63
N TYR A 418 -17.97 -0.49 0.25
CA TYR A 418 -18.22 -1.58 1.17
C TYR A 418 -17.49 -2.82 0.67
N ARG A 419 -16.60 -3.35 1.51
CA ARG A 419 -15.84 -4.58 1.23
C ARG A 419 -16.19 -5.65 2.25
N LYS A 420 -16.57 -6.83 1.75
CA LYS A 420 -16.74 -8.04 2.55
C LYS A 420 -15.72 -9.07 2.06
N GLN A 421 -14.94 -9.61 3.00
CA GLN A 421 -13.90 -10.58 2.70
C GLN A 421 -13.99 -11.75 3.69
N ARG A 422 -13.75 -12.96 3.19
CA ARG A 422 -13.46 -14.12 4.00
C ARG A 422 -12.06 -14.63 3.69
N ALA A 423 -11.28 -14.89 4.72
CA ALA A 423 -9.93 -15.44 4.64
C ALA A 423 -9.80 -16.63 5.58
N PRO A 424 -8.85 -17.56 5.35
CA PRO A 424 -8.52 -18.61 6.31
C PRO A 424 -8.12 -18.02 7.66
N GLY A 425 -8.37 -18.76 8.74
CA GLY A 425 -7.96 -18.36 10.07
C GLY A 425 -6.43 -18.35 10.18
N THR A 426 -5.88 -17.22 10.62
CA THR A 426 -4.45 -17.09 10.91
C THR A 426 -4.29 -16.47 12.29
N LEU A 427 -3.20 -16.80 12.96
CA LEU A 427 -2.82 -16.22 14.24
C LEU A 427 -1.55 -15.40 14.11
N GLY A 428 -1.36 -14.47 15.01
CA GLY A 428 -0.10 -13.74 15.12
C GLY A 428 1.07 -14.69 15.35
N GLN A 429 2.27 -14.19 15.09
CA GLN A 429 3.50 -14.93 15.29
C GLN A 429 3.91 -14.87 16.76
N ASP A 430 4.07 -16.05 17.41
CA ASP A 430 4.63 -16.15 18.75
C ASP A 430 6.10 -16.53 18.69
N VAL A 431 6.93 -15.84 19.46
CA VAL A 431 8.34 -16.15 19.63
C VAL A 431 8.56 -16.80 21.00
N ASP A 432 9.02 -18.03 21.01
CA ASP A 432 9.50 -18.66 22.24
C ASP A 432 10.85 -18.03 22.61
N VAL A 433 10.83 -17.16 23.61
CA VAL A 433 12.04 -16.43 24.07
C VAL A 433 13.13 -17.34 24.66
N VAL A 434 12.83 -18.61 24.98
CA VAL A 434 13.78 -19.57 25.52
C VAL A 434 14.51 -20.32 24.40
N SER A 435 13.76 -20.85 23.44
CA SER A 435 14.30 -21.64 22.33
C SER A 435 14.65 -20.83 21.10
N GLY A 436 14.19 -19.58 21.01
CA GLY A 436 14.30 -18.74 19.81
C GLY A 436 13.42 -19.19 18.64
N GLN A 437 12.53 -20.15 18.89
CA GLN A 437 11.64 -20.65 17.85
C GLN A 437 10.48 -19.70 17.63
N VAL A 438 10.20 -19.44 16.35
CA VAL A 438 9.00 -18.73 15.93
C VAL A 438 7.94 -19.77 15.60
N LYS A 439 6.82 -19.71 16.32
CA LYS A 439 5.67 -20.58 16.09
C LYS A 439 4.47 -19.78 15.61
N ARG A 440 3.75 -20.39 14.71
CA ARG A 440 2.39 -20.00 14.33
C ARG A 440 1.49 -21.19 14.53
N ASP A 441 1.09 -21.41 15.78
CA ASP A 441 0.15 -22.48 16.09
C ASP A 441 -1.20 -22.14 15.45
N PHE A 442 -1.87 -23.14 14.87
CA PHE A 442 -3.19 -23.01 14.22
C PHE A 442 -3.27 -22.10 12.98
N ASP A 443 -2.14 -21.76 12.35
CA ASP A 443 -2.14 -20.97 11.13
C ASP A 443 -2.69 -21.78 9.95
N ILE A 444 -3.79 -21.32 9.37
CA ILE A 444 -4.42 -21.94 8.21
C ILE A 444 -3.92 -21.25 6.95
N ASN A 445 -2.80 -21.69 6.42
CA ASN A 445 -2.19 -21.17 5.21
C ASN A 445 -2.16 -22.23 4.09
N PRO A 446 -3.11 -22.21 3.15
CA PRO A 446 -3.23 -23.24 2.10
C PRO A 446 -1.99 -23.35 1.21
N TYR A 447 -1.31 -22.23 0.93
CA TYR A 447 -0.11 -22.24 0.08
C TYR A 447 1.07 -22.91 0.80
N SER A 448 1.35 -22.49 2.04
CA SER A 448 2.38 -23.10 2.87
C SER A 448 2.08 -24.59 3.13
N TYR A 449 0.83 -24.93 3.38
CA TYR A 449 0.40 -26.31 3.57
C TYR A 449 0.71 -27.17 2.33
N ALA A 450 0.37 -26.68 1.13
CA ALA A 450 0.65 -27.42 -0.12
C ALA A 450 2.14 -27.66 -0.35
N LEU A 451 3.00 -26.72 0.05
CA LEU A 451 4.45 -26.83 -0.12
C LEU A 451 5.10 -27.72 0.94
N ASN A 452 4.64 -27.71 2.19
CA ASN A 452 5.34 -28.29 3.33
C ASN A 452 4.71 -29.61 3.84
N THR A 453 3.51 -29.96 3.35
CA THR A 453 2.79 -31.15 3.83
C THR A 453 3.12 -32.35 2.96
N SER A 454 3.26 -33.50 3.59
CA SER A 454 3.53 -34.78 2.93
C SER A 454 2.47 -35.13 1.90
N ARG A 455 2.90 -35.47 0.71
CA ARG A 455 2.04 -35.96 -0.38
C ARG A 455 1.55 -37.40 -0.19
N ALA A 456 2.05 -38.08 0.85
CA ALA A 456 1.60 -39.41 1.26
C ALA A 456 0.28 -39.36 2.07
N LEU A 457 -0.13 -38.17 2.58
CA LEU A 457 -1.37 -38.00 3.33
C LEU A 457 -2.60 -38.01 2.42
N ASP A 458 -3.68 -38.57 2.93
CA ASP A 458 -5.01 -38.59 2.29
C ASP A 458 -5.77 -37.30 2.62
N PRO A 459 -6.27 -36.55 1.63
CA PRO A 459 -6.95 -35.27 1.87
C PRO A 459 -8.27 -35.40 2.63
N TYR A 460 -8.86 -36.60 2.70
CA TYR A 460 -10.13 -36.84 3.38
C TYR A 460 -9.99 -37.54 4.73
N THR A 461 -8.76 -37.85 5.14
CA THR A 461 -8.48 -38.49 6.43
C THR A 461 -8.04 -37.43 7.44
N TYR A 462 -8.56 -37.55 8.69
CA TYR A 462 -8.08 -36.76 9.81
C TYR A 462 -6.79 -37.40 10.37
N TYR A 463 -5.76 -36.61 10.42
CA TYR A 463 -4.51 -36.89 11.11
C TYR A 463 -4.48 -36.13 12.43
N HIS A 464 -3.34 -35.96 13.07
CA HIS A 464 -3.21 -35.12 14.28
C HIS A 464 -2.27 -33.95 14.03
N ALA A 465 -2.69 -32.79 14.54
CA ALA A 465 -1.86 -31.62 14.78
C ALA A 465 -2.28 -31.01 16.13
N ASN A 466 -1.32 -30.49 16.88
CA ASN A 466 -1.59 -29.89 18.18
C ASN A 466 -2.38 -30.82 19.13
N TYR A 467 -2.04 -32.10 19.19
CA TYR A 467 -2.70 -33.15 20.00
C TYR A 467 -4.18 -33.47 19.64
N ALA A 468 -4.68 -32.95 18.53
CA ALA A 468 -6.08 -33.09 18.14
C ALA A 468 -6.23 -33.47 16.66
N ALA A 469 -7.44 -33.95 16.32
CA ALA A 469 -7.77 -34.26 14.93
C ALA A 469 -7.62 -33.04 14.02
N PHE A 470 -6.96 -33.24 12.89
CA PHE A 470 -6.68 -32.18 11.91
C PHE A 470 -6.95 -32.66 10.49
N ASN A 471 -7.67 -31.85 9.73
CA ASN A 471 -7.83 -31.97 8.29
C ASN A 471 -7.92 -30.57 7.69
N ILE A 472 -7.01 -30.20 6.81
CA ILE A 472 -6.92 -28.84 6.26
C ILE A 472 -8.19 -28.39 5.54
N LEU A 473 -8.90 -29.31 4.86
CA LEU A 473 -10.16 -28.98 4.17
C LEU A 473 -11.26 -28.64 5.18
N HIS A 474 -11.31 -29.35 6.30
CA HIS A 474 -12.22 -29.05 7.39
C HIS A 474 -11.85 -27.73 8.07
N GLU A 475 -10.56 -27.47 8.29
CA GLU A 475 -10.11 -26.24 8.93
C GLU A 475 -10.43 -24.99 8.10
N LEU A 476 -10.42 -25.04 6.76
CA LEU A 476 -10.85 -23.92 5.92
C LEU A 476 -12.30 -23.51 6.16
N GLU A 477 -13.17 -24.47 6.55
CA GLU A 477 -14.57 -24.22 6.85
C GLU A 477 -14.82 -23.87 8.33
N SER A 478 -13.97 -24.38 9.25
CA SER A 478 -14.18 -24.30 10.69
C SER A 478 -13.30 -23.29 11.41
N ASN A 479 -12.27 -22.75 10.75
CA ASN A 479 -11.39 -21.72 11.31
C ASN A 479 -11.12 -20.65 10.26
N TYR A 480 -11.86 -19.54 10.31
CA TYR A 480 -11.83 -18.50 9.29
C TYR A 480 -12.03 -17.09 9.87
N ILE A 481 -11.58 -16.08 9.11
CA ILE A 481 -11.74 -14.68 9.43
C ILE A 481 -12.73 -14.06 8.45
N ASP A 482 -13.80 -13.45 8.96
CA ASP A 482 -14.70 -12.58 8.21
C ASP A 482 -14.35 -11.10 8.47
N LEU A 483 -14.15 -10.35 7.39
CA LEU A 483 -13.79 -8.93 7.38
C LEU A 483 -14.88 -8.13 6.70
N ASN A 484 -15.35 -7.06 7.35
CA ASN A 484 -16.24 -6.07 6.76
C ASN A 484 -15.59 -4.69 6.93
N VAL A 485 -15.43 -3.96 5.83
CA VAL A 485 -14.88 -2.61 5.82
C VAL A 485 -15.84 -1.71 5.06
N ALA A 486 -16.25 -0.61 5.66
CA ALA A 486 -17.07 0.41 5.03
C ALA A 486 -16.41 1.78 5.17
N ASP A 487 -16.31 2.49 4.06
CA ASP A 487 -15.73 3.83 3.97
C ASP A 487 -16.71 4.77 3.29
N ALA A 488 -16.82 5.97 3.82
CA ALA A 488 -17.55 7.07 3.20
C ALA A 488 -16.73 8.36 3.32
N LYS A 489 -16.58 9.07 2.22
CA LYS A 489 -15.89 10.37 2.14
C LYS A 489 -16.79 11.39 1.46
N PHE A 490 -16.85 12.57 2.03
CA PHE A 490 -17.49 13.73 1.45
C PHE A 490 -16.56 14.93 1.54
N GLN A 491 -16.41 15.66 0.42
CA GLN A 491 -15.50 16.79 0.29
C GLN A 491 -16.20 17.91 -0.47
N LEU A 492 -16.08 19.13 0.05
CA LEU A 492 -16.55 20.36 -0.55
C LEU A 492 -15.37 21.31 -0.75
N GLU A 493 -15.15 21.79 -1.95
CA GLU A 493 -14.13 22.78 -2.27
C GLU A 493 -14.77 24.00 -2.92
N LEU A 494 -14.51 25.18 -2.37
CA LEU A 494 -14.89 26.47 -2.92
C LEU A 494 -13.66 27.15 -3.49
N LYS A 495 -13.71 27.63 -4.75
CA LYS A 495 -12.65 28.40 -5.39
C LYS A 495 -13.19 29.75 -5.83
N TRP A 496 -12.51 30.81 -5.40
CA TRP A 496 -12.84 32.19 -5.72
C TRP A 496 -11.64 32.91 -6.33
N LYS A 497 -11.85 33.49 -7.51
CA LYS A 497 -10.84 34.25 -8.27
C LYS A 497 -11.25 35.72 -8.34
N PRO A 498 -10.99 36.54 -7.28
CA PRO A 498 -11.34 37.96 -7.30
C PRO A 498 -10.63 38.71 -8.43
N PHE A 499 -9.40 38.27 -8.77
CA PHE A 499 -8.61 38.80 -9.87
C PHE A 499 -8.03 37.64 -10.70
N LYS A 500 -7.65 37.92 -11.94
CA LYS A 500 -7.08 36.92 -12.86
C LYS A 500 -5.93 36.11 -12.29
N ASP A 501 -5.09 36.77 -11.51
CA ASP A 501 -3.82 36.22 -11.00
C ASP A 501 -3.92 35.72 -9.54
N LEU A 502 -5.05 35.91 -8.87
CA LEU A 502 -5.24 35.54 -7.46
C LEU A 502 -6.44 34.61 -7.30
N GLU A 503 -6.19 33.44 -6.70
CA GLU A 503 -7.22 32.45 -6.36
C GLU A 503 -7.21 32.16 -4.86
N PHE A 504 -8.35 32.20 -4.24
CA PHE A 504 -8.58 31.64 -2.90
C PHE A 504 -9.34 30.32 -3.04
N ALA A 505 -8.92 29.31 -2.28
CA ALA A 505 -9.65 28.06 -2.19
C ALA A 505 -9.84 27.64 -0.73
N THR A 506 -11.03 27.13 -0.45
CA THR A 506 -11.36 26.57 0.88
C THR A 506 -11.91 25.16 0.66
N LEU A 507 -11.34 24.20 1.37
CA LEU A 507 -11.71 22.79 1.32
C LEU A 507 -12.15 22.34 2.72
N GLY A 508 -13.30 21.68 2.78
CA GLY A 508 -13.74 20.91 3.96
C GLY A 508 -13.99 19.47 3.54
N ALA A 509 -13.49 18.51 4.32
CA ALA A 509 -13.74 17.10 4.09
C ALA A 509 -14.11 16.39 5.40
N ILE A 510 -14.98 15.39 5.26
CA ILE A 510 -15.34 14.46 6.32
C ILE A 510 -15.19 13.04 5.78
N LYS A 511 -14.54 12.19 6.57
CA LYS A 511 -14.38 10.76 6.25
C LYS A 511 -14.82 9.93 7.45
N TYR A 512 -15.65 8.95 7.19
CA TYR A 512 -16.07 7.95 8.16
C TYR A 512 -15.65 6.57 7.65
N SER A 513 -14.90 5.84 8.46
CA SER A 513 -14.47 4.48 8.15
C SER A 513 -14.77 3.56 9.32
N THR A 514 -15.25 2.36 9.02
CA THR A 514 -15.45 1.30 10.02
C THR A 514 -14.98 -0.03 9.47
N SER A 515 -14.37 -0.82 10.33
CA SER A 515 -13.99 -2.19 10.01
C SER A 515 -14.36 -3.13 11.16
N SER A 516 -14.85 -4.32 10.84
CA SER A 516 -14.96 -5.42 11.78
C SER A 516 -14.19 -6.63 11.26
N GLN A 517 -13.41 -7.22 12.12
CA GLN A 517 -12.71 -8.48 11.88
C GLN A 517 -13.22 -9.50 12.89
N GLU A 518 -13.80 -10.57 12.40
CA GLU A 518 -14.38 -11.66 13.20
C GLU A 518 -13.62 -12.94 12.90
N HIS A 519 -12.85 -13.43 13.86
CA HIS A 519 -12.18 -14.73 13.78
C HIS A 519 -13.09 -15.77 14.39
N ASN A 520 -13.59 -16.67 13.57
CA ASN A 520 -14.52 -17.72 13.91
C ASN A 520 -13.76 -19.04 14.00
N ILE A 521 -13.63 -19.57 15.20
CA ILE A 521 -12.99 -20.85 15.52
C ILE A 521 -14.11 -21.77 16.04
N LEU A 522 -14.63 -22.63 15.17
CA LEU A 522 -15.75 -23.48 15.50
C LEU A 522 -15.37 -24.56 16.51
N GLU A 523 -16.39 -25.15 17.12
CA GLU A 523 -16.26 -26.11 18.20
C GLU A 523 -15.55 -27.43 17.81
N ASP A 524 -15.56 -27.78 16.53
CA ASP A 524 -14.96 -28.97 15.94
C ASP A 524 -13.65 -28.66 15.16
N SER A 525 -13.19 -27.43 15.19
CA SER A 525 -11.87 -27.06 14.63
C SER A 525 -10.73 -27.67 15.42
N ASN A 526 -9.60 -27.91 14.77
CA ASN A 526 -8.38 -28.40 15.43
C ASN A 526 -7.99 -27.55 16.64
N GLN A 527 -8.06 -26.20 16.50
CA GLN A 527 -7.73 -25.29 17.58
C GLN A 527 -8.64 -25.49 18.80
N ALA A 528 -9.94 -25.57 18.63
CA ALA A 528 -10.85 -25.79 19.75
C ALA A 528 -10.65 -27.18 20.37
N LEU A 529 -10.38 -28.20 19.55
CA LEU A 529 -10.12 -29.55 20.00
C LEU A 529 -8.77 -29.65 20.76
N ALA A 530 -7.75 -28.95 20.30
CA ALA A 530 -6.43 -28.92 20.95
C ALA A 530 -6.49 -28.37 22.38
N TYR A 531 -7.33 -27.35 22.63
CA TYR A 531 -7.57 -26.84 24.00
C TYR A 531 -8.31 -27.87 24.90
N ARG A 532 -8.83 -28.96 24.33
CA ARG A 532 -9.53 -30.04 25.05
C ARG A 532 -8.70 -31.31 25.13
N ALA A 533 -7.58 -31.39 24.39
CA ALA A 533 -6.81 -32.60 24.24
C ALA A 533 -6.11 -33.00 25.58
N MET A 534 -6.67 -33.98 26.25
CA MET A 534 -6.17 -34.56 27.51
C MET A 534 -6.56 -36.03 27.64
N ASP A 535 -6.52 -36.77 26.52
CA ASP A 535 -7.01 -38.16 26.43
C ASP A 535 -6.29 -39.12 27.33
N ASN A 536 -5.03 -38.86 27.64
CA ASN A 536 -4.23 -39.59 28.61
C ASN A 536 -3.27 -38.68 29.39
N ALA A 537 -2.61 -39.18 30.40
CA ALA A 537 -1.73 -38.40 31.25
C ALA A 537 -0.51 -37.80 30.51
N LEU A 538 0.01 -38.50 29.48
CA LEU A 538 1.17 -38.03 28.72
C LEU A 538 0.80 -36.82 27.86
N ILE A 539 -0.33 -36.90 27.15
CA ILE A 539 -0.87 -35.79 26.34
C ILE A 539 -1.24 -34.63 27.26
N ARG A 540 -2.01 -34.90 28.33
CA ARG A 540 -2.41 -33.86 29.29
C ARG A 540 -1.21 -33.06 29.81
N ASP A 541 -0.17 -33.76 30.29
CA ASP A 541 0.97 -33.11 30.91
C ASP A 541 1.91 -32.42 29.90
N ALA A 542 1.89 -32.86 28.64
CA ALA A 542 2.65 -32.26 27.55
C ALA A 542 1.92 -31.09 26.88
N ASN A 543 0.57 -31.05 26.91
CA ASN A 543 -0.23 -30.04 26.22
C ASN A 543 -0.21 -28.71 26.98
N LYS A 544 0.59 -27.75 26.50
CA LYS A 544 0.74 -26.41 27.08
C LYS A 544 -0.49 -25.51 26.93
N LEU A 545 -1.51 -25.92 26.17
CA LEU A 545 -2.76 -25.16 25.99
C LEU A 545 -3.72 -25.36 27.16
N LEU A 546 -3.51 -26.38 27.96
CA LEU A 546 -4.28 -26.64 29.17
C LEU A 546 -3.86 -25.69 30.30
N PHE A 547 -4.82 -25.41 31.16
CA PHE A 547 -4.63 -24.55 32.33
C PHE A 547 -4.29 -25.37 33.55
N THR A 548 -3.22 -24.97 34.25
CA THR A 548 -2.86 -25.50 35.56
C THR A 548 -3.04 -24.41 36.60
N ASP A 549 -3.91 -24.69 37.60
CA ASP A 549 -4.21 -23.72 38.64
C ASP A 549 -2.96 -23.48 39.52
N LYS A 550 -2.44 -22.23 39.48
CA LYS A 550 -1.24 -21.86 40.26
C LYS A 550 -1.49 -21.77 41.77
N ASP A 551 -2.75 -21.71 42.19
CA ASP A 551 -3.13 -21.65 43.62
C ASP A 551 -3.23 -23.04 44.25
N ASP A 552 -3.31 -24.09 43.46
CA ASP A 552 -3.32 -25.49 43.94
C ASP A 552 -2.03 -26.18 43.50
N LEU A 553 -1.18 -26.49 44.48
CA LEU A 553 0.11 -27.15 44.25
C LEU A 553 -0.01 -28.53 43.60
N TYR A 554 -1.17 -29.19 43.74
CA TYR A 554 -1.45 -30.52 43.21
C TYR A 554 -2.41 -30.48 41.99
N ALA A 555 -2.70 -29.29 41.48
CA ALA A 555 -3.56 -29.17 40.32
C ALA A 555 -2.99 -29.90 39.11
N LEU A 556 -3.83 -30.64 38.42
CA LEU A 556 -3.51 -31.22 37.12
C LEU A 556 -3.96 -30.26 36.03
N PRO A 557 -3.26 -30.26 34.87
CA PRO A 557 -3.72 -29.50 33.70
C PRO A 557 -5.14 -29.88 33.27
N VAL A 558 -6.00 -28.89 33.06
CA VAL A 558 -7.40 -29.07 32.67
C VAL A 558 -7.79 -28.12 31.54
N SER A 559 -8.79 -28.49 30.76
CA SER A 559 -9.33 -27.63 29.72
C SER A 559 -10.16 -26.47 30.28
N VAL A 560 -9.88 -25.24 29.80
CA VAL A 560 -10.73 -24.07 30.05
C VAL A 560 -11.79 -23.89 28.94
N LEU A 561 -11.77 -24.72 27.90
CA LEU A 561 -12.73 -24.70 26.78
C LEU A 561 -13.43 -26.07 26.75
N LYS A 562 -14.29 -26.35 27.73
CA LYS A 562 -14.96 -27.65 27.80
C LYS A 562 -15.94 -27.89 26.67
N GLN A 563 -16.60 -26.83 26.17
CA GLN A 563 -17.60 -26.87 25.12
C GLN A 563 -17.52 -25.60 24.27
N GLY A 564 -18.06 -25.67 23.06
CA GLY A 564 -18.12 -24.55 22.13
C GLY A 564 -16.78 -24.23 21.47
N GLY A 565 -16.77 -23.25 20.63
CA GLY A 565 -15.60 -22.71 19.96
C GLY A 565 -15.11 -21.40 20.57
N ILE A 566 -14.29 -20.65 19.80
CA ILE A 566 -13.76 -19.35 20.20
C ILE A 566 -14.20 -18.31 19.18
N TYR A 567 -14.71 -17.18 19.65
CA TYR A 567 -15.08 -16.04 18.82
C TYR A 567 -14.27 -14.82 19.22
N GLN A 568 -13.47 -14.33 18.29
CA GLN A 568 -12.69 -13.11 18.49
C GLN A 568 -13.21 -12.01 17.54
N ARG A 569 -13.39 -10.80 18.06
CA ARG A 569 -13.83 -9.66 17.27
C ARG A 569 -12.99 -8.44 17.57
N THR A 570 -12.48 -7.83 16.51
CA THR A 570 -11.90 -6.49 16.54
C THR A 570 -12.77 -5.56 15.72
N GLU A 571 -13.17 -4.45 16.30
CA GLU A 571 -13.94 -3.42 15.61
C GLU A 571 -13.19 -2.09 15.70
N ASN A 572 -12.98 -1.46 14.55
CA ASN A 572 -12.36 -0.14 14.46
C ASN A 572 -13.35 0.83 13.84
N ARG A 573 -13.40 2.04 14.36
CA ARG A 573 -14.16 3.18 13.81
C ARG A 573 -13.26 4.39 13.77
N MET A 574 -13.30 5.12 12.65
CA MET A 574 -12.55 6.34 12.46
C MET A 574 -13.47 7.43 11.91
N LEU A 575 -13.36 8.60 12.52
CA LEU A 575 -14.00 9.83 12.04
C LEU A 575 -12.91 10.88 11.86
N ASP A 576 -12.79 11.38 10.64
CA ASP A 576 -11.75 12.31 10.24
C ASP A 576 -12.37 13.58 9.64
N TYR A 577 -11.91 14.74 10.10
CA TYR A 577 -12.30 16.07 9.64
C TYR A 577 -11.06 16.80 9.15
N ASP A 578 -11.09 17.23 7.88
CA ASP A 578 -10.07 18.09 7.30
C ASP A 578 -10.65 19.46 6.93
N PHE A 579 -9.94 20.50 7.26
CA PHE A 579 -10.21 21.84 6.80
C PHE A 579 -8.94 22.50 6.30
N ARG A 580 -9.02 23.14 5.14
CA ARG A 580 -7.91 23.85 4.52
C ARG A 580 -8.38 25.12 3.83
N ALA A 581 -7.62 26.21 4.01
CA ALA A 581 -7.80 27.45 3.28
C ALA A 581 -6.46 27.87 2.64
N THR A 582 -6.50 28.22 1.36
CA THR A 582 -5.30 28.55 0.57
C THR A 582 -5.49 29.80 -0.26
N ALA A 583 -4.35 30.48 -0.54
CA ALA A 583 -4.27 31.58 -1.47
C ALA A 583 -3.16 31.28 -2.49
N ASN A 584 -3.44 31.44 -3.76
CA ASN A 584 -2.51 31.23 -4.86
C ASN A 584 -2.44 32.47 -5.74
N TYR A 585 -1.24 33.06 -5.87
CA TYR A 585 -0.98 34.20 -6.74
C TYR A 585 0.02 33.79 -7.83
N ASN A 586 -0.38 33.98 -9.09
CA ASN A 586 0.38 33.65 -10.28
C ASN A 586 0.46 34.85 -11.21
N HIS A 587 1.66 35.41 -11.43
CA HIS A 587 1.83 36.54 -12.33
C HIS A 587 3.14 36.48 -13.11
N THR A 588 3.10 36.92 -14.35
CA THR A 588 4.32 37.07 -15.20
C THR A 588 4.60 38.55 -15.44
N PHE A 589 5.63 39.07 -14.77
CA PHE A 589 6.08 40.45 -14.93
C PHE A 589 6.99 40.55 -16.16
N ALA A 590 6.81 41.63 -16.92
CA ALA A 590 7.65 41.99 -18.09
C ALA A 590 7.87 40.81 -19.08
N GLN A 591 6.89 39.83 -19.13
CA GLN A 591 6.96 38.62 -19.95
C GLN A 591 8.19 37.72 -19.72
N LYS A 592 8.93 37.94 -18.65
CA LYS A 592 10.21 37.24 -18.33
C LYS A 592 10.27 36.69 -16.91
N HIS A 593 9.61 37.37 -15.98
CA HIS A 593 9.67 37.01 -14.55
C HIS A 593 8.39 36.34 -14.11
N ILE A 594 8.41 35.04 -14.01
CA ILE A 594 7.25 34.25 -13.55
C ILE A 594 7.37 34.13 -12.03
N VAL A 595 6.33 34.56 -11.32
CA VAL A 595 6.23 34.48 -9.87
C VAL A 595 4.99 33.70 -9.50
N ASN A 596 5.15 32.64 -8.74
CA ASN A 596 4.06 31.88 -8.13
C ASN A 596 4.24 31.93 -6.60
N LEU A 597 3.24 32.44 -5.89
CA LEU A 597 3.18 32.45 -4.44
C LEU A 597 1.95 31.65 -3.99
N PHE A 598 2.16 30.68 -3.16
CA PHE A 598 1.11 29.84 -2.61
C PHE A 598 1.26 29.77 -1.09
N GLY A 599 0.18 29.90 -0.37
CA GLY A 599 0.17 29.77 1.07
C GLY A 599 -1.16 29.33 1.60
N GLY A 600 -1.15 28.80 2.81
CA GLY A 600 -2.40 28.31 3.41
C GLY A 600 -2.25 27.87 4.85
N LEU A 601 -3.40 27.51 5.39
CA LEU A 601 -3.55 26.87 6.68
C LEU A 601 -4.33 25.54 6.50
N GLU A 602 -4.04 24.58 7.35
CA GLU A 602 -4.66 23.26 7.36
C GLU A 602 -4.88 22.82 8.81
N THR A 603 -6.04 22.22 9.08
CA THR A 603 -6.31 21.56 10.35
C THR A 603 -6.93 20.20 10.10
N THR A 604 -6.49 19.21 10.86
CA THR A 604 -7.01 17.84 10.79
C THR A 604 -7.39 17.36 12.19
N SER A 605 -8.50 16.65 12.31
CA SER A 605 -8.95 16.04 13.57
C SER A 605 -9.45 14.62 13.30
N ILE A 606 -8.72 13.64 13.82
CA ILE A 606 -8.98 12.21 13.63
C ILE A 606 -9.30 11.59 14.97
N SER A 607 -10.47 10.98 15.09
CA SER A 607 -10.87 10.19 16.24
C SER A 607 -10.98 8.72 15.85
N ARG A 608 -10.26 7.86 16.54
CA ARG A 608 -10.28 6.41 16.36
C ARG A 608 -10.76 5.73 17.62
N ASN A 609 -11.68 4.77 17.45
CA ASN A 609 -12.18 3.91 18.50
C ASN A 609 -11.92 2.47 18.08
N ARG A 610 -11.23 1.74 18.94
CA ARG A 610 -10.99 0.30 18.76
C ARG A 610 -11.59 -0.45 19.95
N SER A 611 -12.38 -1.48 19.66
CA SER A 611 -12.81 -2.46 20.65
C SER A 611 -12.34 -3.84 20.21
N TRP A 612 -11.90 -4.63 21.19
CA TRP A 612 -11.49 -6.02 20.98
C TRP A 612 -12.20 -6.89 22.02
N PHE A 613 -12.67 -8.04 21.55
CA PHE A 613 -13.35 -9.03 22.36
C PHE A 613 -12.86 -10.43 22.00
N ASN A 614 -12.61 -11.25 23.02
CA ASN A 614 -12.19 -12.64 22.89
C ASN A 614 -13.11 -13.51 23.76
N GLY A 615 -14.11 -14.15 23.12
CA GLY A 615 -15.14 -14.96 23.76
C GLY A 615 -14.85 -16.46 23.60
N TRP A 616 -14.84 -17.18 24.70
CA TRP A 616 -14.63 -18.61 24.73
C TRP A 616 -15.91 -19.35 25.07
N GLY A 617 -16.10 -20.55 24.51
CA GLY A 617 -17.28 -21.33 24.71
C GLY A 617 -18.46 -20.97 23.80
N MET A 618 -18.19 -20.36 22.64
CA MET A 618 -19.21 -20.01 21.68
C MET A 618 -19.84 -21.26 21.05
N ASN A 619 -21.15 -21.40 21.15
CA ASN A 619 -21.94 -22.37 20.44
C ASN A 619 -22.45 -21.77 19.15
N TYR A 620 -21.78 -22.04 18.04
CA TYR A 620 -22.12 -21.47 16.73
C TYR A 620 -23.46 -21.94 16.16
N ARG A 621 -23.98 -23.09 16.60
CA ARG A 621 -25.31 -23.59 16.17
C ARG A 621 -26.45 -22.89 16.88
N GLY A 622 -26.23 -22.49 18.12
CA GLY A 622 -27.25 -21.86 18.95
C GLY A 622 -27.01 -20.37 19.20
N GLU A 623 -25.93 -19.82 18.64
CA GLU A 623 -25.52 -18.43 18.82
C GLU A 623 -25.44 -18.00 20.31
N THR A 624 -25.01 -18.92 21.16
CA THR A 624 -24.92 -18.75 22.62
C THR A 624 -23.52 -19.10 23.09
N ALA A 625 -23.14 -18.66 24.28
CA ALA A 625 -21.84 -19.00 24.89
C ALA A 625 -22.02 -19.87 26.11
N TYR A 626 -21.16 -20.86 26.28
CA TYR A 626 -21.04 -21.63 27.53
C TYR A 626 -20.10 -20.92 28.49
N PHE A 627 -20.59 -20.57 29.69
CA PHE A 627 -19.75 -19.94 30.70
C PHE A 627 -18.88 -20.99 31.39
N GLU A 628 -17.54 -20.76 31.35
CA GLU A 628 -16.59 -21.60 32.02
C GLU A 628 -15.81 -20.76 33.06
N TYR A 629 -16.03 -21.05 34.35
CA TYR A 629 -15.37 -20.35 35.44
C TYR A 629 -13.82 -20.39 35.34
N LEU A 630 -13.27 -21.52 34.94
CA LEU A 630 -11.81 -21.70 34.83
C LEU A 630 -11.17 -20.78 33.80
N TYR A 631 -11.90 -20.37 32.76
CA TYR A 631 -11.41 -19.41 31.80
C TYR A 631 -11.11 -18.05 32.45
N PHE A 632 -12.04 -17.57 33.26
CA PHE A 632 -11.84 -16.28 33.96
C PHE A 632 -10.73 -16.39 35.03
N LYS A 633 -10.61 -17.53 35.72
CA LYS A 633 -9.51 -17.80 36.66
C LYS A 633 -8.16 -17.82 35.95
N LYS A 634 -8.09 -18.44 34.75
CA LYS A 634 -6.89 -18.41 33.90
C LYS A 634 -6.50 -16.97 33.52
N LEU A 635 -7.46 -16.17 33.04
CA LEU A 635 -7.20 -14.77 32.68
C LEU A 635 -6.65 -13.97 33.84
N ASP A 636 -7.22 -14.16 35.04
CA ASP A 636 -6.78 -13.48 36.24
C ASP A 636 -5.35 -13.90 36.64
N GLN A 637 -5.04 -15.19 36.63
CA GLN A 637 -3.69 -15.71 36.97
C GLN A 637 -2.62 -15.35 35.94
N GLU A 638 -2.99 -15.18 34.69
CA GLU A 638 -2.11 -14.77 33.58
C GLU A 638 -2.07 -13.27 33.37
N ASN A 639 -2.86 -12.51 34.14
CA ASN A 639 -2.99 -11.05 34.01
C ASN A 639 -3.36 -10.63 32.58
N SER A 640 -4.28 -11.36 31.97
CA SER A 640 -4.76 -11.13 30.60
C SER A 640 -6.23 -10.72 30.57
N ASN A 641 -6.67 -10.19 29.43
CA ASN A 641 -8.01 -9.64 29.26
C ASN A 641 -8.77 -10.38 28.15
N TYR A 642 -10.10 -10.37 28.24
CA TYR A 642 -10.99 -10.87 27.20
C TYR A 642 -11.71 -9.74 26.45
N TYR A 643 -11.46 -8.50 26.84
CA TYR A 643 -12.09 -7.31 26.31
C TYR A 643 -11.19 -6.11 26.47
N SER A 644 -11.14 -5.24 25.47
CA SER A 644 -10.42 -3.97 25.57
C SER A 644 -11.10 -2.87 24.75
N LEU A 645 -10.96 -1.63 25.23
CA LEU A 645 -11.35 -0.41 24.53
C LEU A 645 -10.16 0.51 24.44
N ARG A 646 -9.93 1.03 23.25
CA ARG A 646 -8.90 2.04 23.01
C ARG A 646 -9.50 3.18 22.19
N ASN A 647 -9.40 4.39 22.72
CA ASN A 647 -9.81 5.61 22.04
C ASN A 647 -8.58 6.49 21.83
N THR A 648 -8.38 6.98 20.62
CA THR A 648 -7.27 7.89 20.29
C THR A 648 -7.79 9.07 19.50
N ASP A 649 -7.35 10.28 19.89
CA ASP A 649 -7.65 11.53 19.19
C ASP A 649 -6.34 12.17 18.73
N SER A 650 -6.19 12.31 17.41
CA SER A 650 -5.09 13.01 16.77
C SER A 650 -5.57 14.32 16.18
N ARG A 651 -4.93 15.43 16.57
CA ARG A 651 -5.24 16.78 16.07
C ARG A 651 -3.97 17.46 15.62
N SER A 652 -4.01 18.03 14.43
CA SER A 652 -2.89 18.79 13.90
C SER A 652 -3.34 20.11 13.29
N ALA A 653 -2.44 21.08 13.31
CA ALA A 653 -2.60 22.35 12.63
C ALA A 653 -1.29 22.73 11.95
N ALA A 654 -1.39 23.31 10.76
CA ALA A 654 -0.22 23.68 9.97
C ALA A 654 -0.46 25.00 9.22
N PHE A 655 0.64 25.78 9.09
CA PHE A 655 0.75 26.97 8.24
C PHE A 655 1.86 26.72 7.24
N TYR A 656 1.63 27.04 5.97
CA TYR A 656 2.62 26.80 4.93
C TYR A 656 2.64 27.92 3.89
N ALA A 657 3.81 28.07 3.29
CA ALA A 657 4.05 28.97 2.17
C ALA A 657 5.02 28.33 1.18
N ASN A 658 4.76 28.54 -0.08
CA ASN A 658 5.64 28.14 -1.18
C ASN A 658 5.81 29.33 -2.12
N ALA A 659 7.03 29.58 -2.55
CA ALA A 659 7.36 30.63 -3.52
C ALA A 659 8.19 30.04 -4.64
N THR A 660 7.74 30.19 -5.87
CA THR A 660 8.49 29.82 -7.08
C THR A 660 8.75 31.05 -7.91
N TYR A 661 10.00 31.26 -8.26
CA TYR A 661 10.43 32.31 -9.20
C TYR A 661 11.13 31.66 -10.40
N SER A 662 10.73 32.07 -11.59
CA SER A 662 11.42 31.65 -12.81
C SER A 662 11.78 32.85 -13.68
N PHE A 663 13.02 32.88 -14.12
CA PHE A 663 13.50 33.86 -15.07
C PHE A 663 13.49 33.30 -16.49
N ASN A 664 12.58 33.83 -17.31
CA ASN A 664 12.43 33.49 -18.73
C ASN A 664 12.19 31.98 -19.02
N GLY A 665 11.65 31.22 -18.04
CA GLY A 665 11.51 29.76 -18.13
C GLY A 665 12.83 28.97 -17.95
N LYS A 666 14.00 29.66 -17.92
CA LYS A 666 15.33 29.05 -17.91
C LYS A 666 15.79 28.63 -16.53
N TYR A 667 15.79 29.55 -15.60
CA TYR A 667 16.26 29.35 -14.22
C TYR A 667 15.06 29.41 -13.29
N VAL A 668 14.87 28.36 -12.53
CA VAL A 668 13.76 28.23 -11.56
C VAL A 668 14.34 28.08 -10.17
N VAL A 669 13.83 28.84 -9.22
CA VAL A 669 14.12 28.70 -7.79
C VAL A 669 12.79 28.52 -7.06
N ASN A 670 12.72 27.53 -6.18
CA ASN A 670 11.56 27.24 -5.35
C ASN A 670 11.98 27.16 -3.88
N GLY A 671 11.18 27.78 -3.02
CA GLY A 671 11.31 27.69 -1.58
C GLY A 671 9.96 27.30 -0.96
N THR A 672 9.94 26.30 -0.09
CA THR A 672 8.77 25.88 0.68
C THR A 672 9.08 25.97 2.16
N PHE A 673 8.16 26.50 2.93
CA PHE A 673 8.21 26.51 4.39
C PHE A 673 6.88 26.06 4.95
N ARG A 674 6.90 25.16 5.92
CA ARG A 674 5.72 24.72 6.67
C ARG A 674 6.04 24.66 8.15
N TYR A 675 5.15 25.16 8.98
CA TYR A 675 5.21 25.11 10.42
C TYR A 675 3.97 24.39 10.94
N GLU A 676 4.17 23.22 11.53
CA GLU A 676 3.04 22.37 11.97
C GLU A 676 3.22 21.88 13.39
N GLY A 677 2.09 21.64 14.05
CA GLY A 677 2.02 21.09 15.39
C GLY A 677 0.96 20.00 15.52
N SER A 678 1.23 19.05 16.42
CA SER A 678 0.33 17.94 16.73
C SER A 678 0.19 17.74 18.24
N ASN A 679 -0.97 17.26 18.67
CA ASN A 679 -1.19 16.86 20.07
C ASN A 679 -0.50 15.54 20.45
N GLN A 680 0.04 14.83 19.48
CA GLN A 680 0.79 13.56 19.68
C GLN A 680 2.21 13.79 20.22
N MET A 681 2.72 15.02 20.15
CA MET A 681 4.07 15.39 20.60
C MET A 681 4.13 15.72 22.09
N GLY A 682 5.35 15.87 22.60
CA GLY A 682 5.64 16.37 23.93
C GLY A 682 4.93 17.71 24.23
N ARG A 683 4.90 18.13 25.50
CA ARG A 683 4.15 19.32 25.93
C ARG A 683 4.86 20.63 25.61
N THR A 684 6.16 20.60 25.47
CA THR A 684 6.92 21.83 25.18
C THR A 684 6.60 22.33 23.77
N THR A 685 6.59 23.64 23.57
CA THR A 685 6.37 24.24 22.24
C THR A 685 7.39 23.74 21.23
N LYS A 686 8.66 23.58 21.66
CA LYS A 686 9.75 23.08 20.82
C LYS A 686 9.56 21.62 20.38
N ALA A 687 9.02 20.77 21.24
CA ALA A 687 8.70 19.39 20.90
C ALA A 687 7.48 19.27 19.99
N ARG A 688 6.44 20.09 20.27
CA ARG A 688 5.13 20.02 19.62
C ARG A 688 5.12 20.60 18.22
N TRP A 689 5.88 21.69 17.96
CA TRP A 689 5.88 22.41 16.69
C TRP A 689 7.18 22.21 15.94
N MET A 690 7.05 21.80 14.68
CA MET A 690 8.19 21.52 13.80
C MET A 690 8.15 22.40 12.56
N PRO A 691 9.24 23.14 12.25
CA PRO A 691 9.44 23.72 10.93
C PRO A 691 9.97 22.68 9.96
N THR A 692 9.31 22.53 8.80
CA THR A 692 9.84 21.82 7.64
C THR A 692 10.09 22.80 6.52
N TRP A 693 11.11 22.58 5.70
CA TRP A 693 11.44 23.49 4.62
C TRP A 693 12.16 22.79 3.46
N ASN A 694 12.13 23.44 2.31
CA ASN A 694 12.86 23.06 1.12
C ASN A 694 13.38 24.27 0.40
N LEU A 695 14.57 24.16 -0.15
CA LEU A 695 15.15 25.07 -1.14
C LEU A 695 15.60 24.26 -2.35
N SER A 696 15.14 24.64 -3.53
CA SER A 696 15.43 23.88 -4.74
C SER A 696 15.56 24.78 -5.95
N GLY A 697 16.26 24.30 -6.98
CA GLY A 697 16.45 25.01 -8.23
C GLY A 697 16.43 24.07 -9.43
N ALA A 698 16.07 24.62 -10.59
CA ALA A 698 16.17 23.94 -11.85
C ALA A 698 16.76 24.86 -12.94
N TRP A 699 17.55 24.27 -13.82
CA TRP A 699 18.04 24.90 -15.01
C TRP A 699 17.53 24.19 -16.24
N ASN A 700 16.62 24.84 -16.95
CA ASN A 700 16.05 24.39 -18.21
C ASN A 700 16.98 24.76 -19.36
N VAL A 701 18.00 23.94 -19.63
CA VAL A 701 19.04 24.17 -20.62
C VAL A 701 18.48 24.30 -22.03
N HIS A 702 17.37 23.63 -22.30
CA HIS A 702 16.68 23.67 -23.60
C HIS A 702 16.07 25.05 -23.96
N GLU A 703 15.88 25.92 -22.97
CA GLU A 703 15.44 27.31 -23.18
C GLU A 703 16.61 28.26 -23.49
N GLU A 704 17.88 27.77 -23.47
CA GLU A 704 19.04 28.60 -23.79
C GLU A 704 19.25 28.80 -25.29
N SER A 705 19.75 29.95 -25.70
CA SER A 705 19.93 30.31 -27.11
C SER A 705 20.92 29.42 -27.89
N PHE A 706 21.81 28.73 -27.22
CA PHE A 706 22.77 27.80 -27.80
C PHE A 706 22.19 26.39 -28.01
N PHE A 707 21.10 26.02 -27.33
CA PHE A 707 20.55 24.65 -27.29
C PHE A 707 20.08 24.12 -28.65
N PRO A 708 19.43 24.89 -29.55
CA PRO A 708 18.99 24.40 -30.86
C PRO A 708 20.09 23.78 -31.74
N LYS A 709 21.36 24.01 -31.39
CA LYS A 709 22.52 23.44 -32.09
C LYS A 709 22.85 22.02 -31.64
N LEU A 710 22.27 21.56 -30.53
CA LEU A 710 22.51 20.23 -29.91
C LEU A 710 21.55 19.17 -30.43
N LYS A 711 21.61 18.86 -31.74
CA LYS A 711 20.85 17.70 -32.30
C LYS A 711 21.56 16.40 -31.92
N PRO A 712 20.87 15.34 -31.43
CA PRO A 712 19.44 15.05 -31.38
C PRO A 712 18.73 15.35 -30.05
N LEU A 713 19.34 16.13 -29.17
CA LEU A 713 18.79 16.43 -27.82
C LEU A 713 17.61 17.40 -27.96
N SER A 714 16.45 17.05 -27.43
CA SER A 714 15.20 17.81 -27.53
C SER A 714 14.91 18.65 -26.28
N SER A 715 15.24 18.11 -25.11
CA SER A 715 15.09 18.77 -23.82
C SER A 715 16.19 18.35 -22.88
N LEU A 716 16.59 19.26 -21.97
CA LEU A 716 17.54 18.98 -20.91
C LEU A 716 17.25 19.89 -19.74
N THR A 717 17.08 19.32 -18.55
CA THR A 717 16.87 20.04 -17.29
C THR A 717 17.75 19.43 -16.20
N PHE A 718 18.45 20.27 -15.46
CA PHE A 718 19.14 19.89 -14.23
C PHE A 718 18.34 20.39 -13.04
N ARG A 719 18.20 19.54 -12.02
CA ARG A 719 17.48 19.86 -10.79
C ARG A 719 18.36 19.60 -9.57
N VAL A 720 18.23 20.44 -8.55
CA VAL A 720 18.88 20.28 -7.27
C VAL A 720 17.92 20.67 -6.16
N SER A 721 17.86 19.89 -5.09
CA SER A 721 17.05 20.23 -3.92
C SER A 721 17.77 19.87 -2.62
N TYR A 722 17.51 20.66 -1.58
CA TYR A 722 17.92 20.38 -0.22
C TYR A 722 16.77 20.73 0.74
N SER A 723 16.45 19.79 1.64
CA SER A 723 15.24 19.90 2.46
C SER A 723 15.44 19.36 3.87
N LEU A 724 14.58 19.85 4.78
CA LEU A 724 14.30 19.25 6.09
C LEU A 724 12.83 18.83 6.11
N THR A 725 12.59 17.55 6.29
CA THR A 725 11.26 16.98 6.51
C THR A 725 11.26 16.16 7.79
N GLY A 726 10.10 15.69 8.23
CA GLY A 726 10.01 14.83 9.42
C GLY A 726 8.83 13.89 9.36
N THR A 727 8.63 13.13 10.42
CA THR A 727 7.43 12.31 10.65
C THR A 727 7.05 12.37 12.14
N PRO A 728 5.74 12.44 12.48
CA PRO A 728 5.33 12.27 13.87
C PRO A 728 5.62 10.83 14.29
N PRO A 729 5.89 10.57 15.58
CA PRO A 729 5.96 9.22 16.10
C PRO A 729 4.63 8.49 15.91
N ASP A 730 4.71 7.19 15.82
CA ASP A 730 3.51 6.33 15.84
C ASP A 730 2.70 6.60 17.13
N ALA A 731 1.37 6.56 17.01
CA ALA A 731 0.46 6.78 18.15
C ALA A 731 0.72 5.84 19.34
N ALA A 732 1.29 4.66 19.09
CA ALA A 732 1.69 3.74 20.14
C ALA A 732 2.79 4.28 21.06
N TYR A 733 3.70 5.11 20.53
CA TYR A 733 4.86 5.67 21.25
C TYR A 733 4.61 7.08 21.79
N CYS A 734 3.53 7.72 21.34
CA CYS A 734 3.20 9.08 21.75
C CYS A 734 2.73 9.13 23.20
N ASN A 735 3.60 9.54 24.09
CA ASN A 735 3.30 9.59 25.50
C ASN A 735 3.91 10.82 26.18
N ALA A 736 3.22 11.95 26.09
CA ALA A 736 3.57 13.13 26.87
C ALA A 736 3.22 12.99 28.37
N LEU A 737 2.42 11.96 28.73
CA LEU A 737 1.99 11.67 30.10
C LEU A 737 2.40 10.27 30.49
N THR A 738 2.80 10.06 31.73
CA THR A 738 2.98 8.72 32.28
C THR A 738 1.68 7.94 32.23
N LYS A 739 1.67 6.79 31.58
CA LYS A 739 0.53 5.88 31.50
C LYS A 739 0.60 4.91 32.67
N LEU A 740 -0.49 4.83 33.40
CA LEU A 740 -0.68 3.83 34.44
C LEU A 740 -1.58 2.71 33.90
N SER A 741 -1.19 1.47 34.12
CA SER A 741 -2.03 0.31 33.89
C SER A 741 -2.51 -0.23 35.22
N MET A 742 -3.78 -0.60 35.26
CA MET A 742 -4.32 -1.33 36.41
C MET A 742 -3.82 -2.77 36.33
N ASN A 743 -3.23 -3.25 37.40
CA ASN A 743 -2.68 -4.60 37.47
C ASN A 743 -3.06 -5.20 38.80
N THR A 744 -3.26 -6.51 38.81
CA THR A 744 -3.42 -7.27 40.04
C THR A 744 -2.02 -7.73 40.48
N PRO A 745 -1.44 -7.20 41.56
CA PRO A 745 -0.11 -7.60 42.02
C PRO A 745 -0.08 -9.10 42.30
N TYR A 746 1.04 -9.75 41.96
CA TYR A 746 1.27 -11.14 42.34
C TYR A 746 1.25 -11.26 43.86
N ARG A 747 0.35 -12.10 44.38
CA ARG A 747 0.24 -12.46 45.78
C ARG A 747 0.36 -13.97 45.90
N PRO A 748 0.86 -14.49 47.05
CA PRO A 748 0.95 -15.93 47.26
C PRO A 748 -0.38 -16.66 47.25
N THR A 749 -1.49 -15.94 47.48
CA THR A 749 -2.86 -16.45 47.45
C THR A 749 -3.73 -15.59 46.54
N THR A 750 -4.63 -16.22 45.80
CA THR A 750 -5.56 -15.54 44.84
C THR A 750 -6.69 -14.81 45.58
N THR A 751 -6.94 -15.06 46.84
CA THR A 751 -8.02 -14.48 47.62
C THR A 751 -7.74 -13.05 48.06
N ASP A 752 -6.50 -12.62 48.13
CA ASP A 752 -6.10 -11.31 48.68
C ASP A 752 -5.56 -10.34 47.62
N LYS A 753 -6.12 -10.38 46.44
CA LYS A 753 -5.70 -9.52 45.32
C LYS A 753 -6.24 -8.10 45.53
N GLU A 754 -5.31 -7.18 45.71
CA GLU A 754 -5.61 -5.75 45.62
C GLU A 754 -5.29 -5.21 44.27
N LEU A 755 -6.18 -4.35 43.75
CA LEU A 755 -5.93 -3.60 42.52
C LEU A 755 -4.78 -2.63 42.76
N GLY A 756 -3.71 -2.80 42.00
CA GLY A 756 -2.56 -1.91 41.98
C GLY A 756 -2.43 -1.17 40.66
N PHE A 757 -1.66 -0.11 40.68
CA PHE A 757 -1.27 0.62 39.48
C PHE A 757 0.21 0.42 39.22
N VAL A 758 0.56 0.04 37.99
CA VAL A 758 1.94 -0.01 37.53
C VAL A 758 2.13 1.03 36.43
N VAL A 759 3.34 1.56 36.36
CA VAL A 759 3.71 2.44 35.24
C VAL A 759 3.83 1.62 33.98
N ALA A 760 2.86 1.73 33.09
CA ALA A 760 2.85 1.03 31.80
C ALA A 760 3.80 1.69 30.79
N ALA A 761 3.93 3.02 30.84
CA ALA A 761 4.92 3.76 30.06
C ALA A 761 5.20 5.10 30.73
N LEU A 762 6.47 5.49 30.76
CA LEU A 762 6.88 6.80 31.24
C LEU A 762 6.55 7.87 30.20
N GLY A 763 6.05 9.02 30.69
CA GLY A 763 5.86 10.20 29.85
C GLY A 763 7.20 10.81 29.43
N ASN A 764 7.24 11.34 28.20
CA ASN A 764 8.36 12.13 27.71
C ASN A 764 7.85 13.47 27.15
N ASP A 765 8.01 14.54 27.92
CA ASP A 765 7.57 15.89 27.55
C ASP A 765 8.41 16.50 26.40
N GLU A 766 9.57 15.93 26.10
CA GLU A 766 10.49 16.37 25.06
C GLU A 766 10.41 15.52 23.78
N LEU A 767 9.54 14.50 23.76
CA LEU A 767 9.37 13.66 22.57
C LEU A 767 8.96 14.51 21.36
N THR A 768 9.76 14.49 20.30
CA THR A 768 9.56 15.29 19.10
C THR A 768 9.56 14.43 17.84
N TYR A 769 9.35 15.07 16.70
CA TYR A 769 9.35 14.45 15.40
C TYR A 769 10.67 13.76 15.07
N GLU A 770 10.62 12.64 14.39
CA GLU A 770 11.76 12.12 13.62
C GLU A 770 12.03 13.07 12.46
N LYS A 771 13.30 13.28 12.10
CA LYS A 771 13.72 14.32 11.15
C LYS A 771 14.61 13.73 10.07
N LYS A 772 14.51 14.30 8.85
CA LYS A 772 15.30 13.89 7.70
C LYS A 772 15.82 15.10 6.95
N HIS A 773 17.14 15.20 6.81
CA HIS A 773 17.76 16.01 5.76
C HIS A 773 17.89 15.19 4.48
N GLU A 774 17.52 15.77 3.34
CA GLU A 774 17.66 15.14 2.04
C GLU A 774 18.28 16.10 1.04
N PHE A 775 19.34 15.64 0.36
CA PHE A 775 19.90 16.26 -0.83
C PHE A 775 19.53 15.40 -2.03
N ASN A 776 19.04 16.02 -3.12
CA ASN A 776 18.72 15.35 -4.37
C ASN A 776 19.29 16.15 -5.54
N PHE A 777 19.89 15.43 -6.51
CA PHE A 777 20.30 15.95 -7.81
C PHE A 777 19.65 15.13 -8.89
N GLY A 778 19.02 15.78 -9.87
CA GLY A 778 18.28 15.12 -10.93
C GLY A 778 18.61 15.69 -12.31
N VAL A 779 18.49 14.84 -13.33
CA VAL A 779 18.64 15.18 -14.75
C VAL A 779 17.48 14.62 -15.53
N ASP A 780 16.76 15.46 -16.23
CA ASP A 780 15.73 15.08 -17.20
C ASP A 780 16.22 15.40 -18.61
N ALA A 781 16.30 14.39 -19.48
CA ALA A 781 16.76 14.55 -20.86
C ALA A 781 15.81 13.90 -21.85
N GLY A 782 15.40 14.65 -22.89
CA GLY A 782 14.59 14.15 -23.99
C GLY A 782 15.37 14.16 -25.30
N PHE A 783 15.26 13.09 -26.07
CA PHE A 783 15.96 12.94 -27.36
C PHE A 783 14.95 12.65 -28.47
N PHE A 784 15.30 13.03 -29.72
CA PHE A 784 14.54 12.73 -30.92
C PHE A 784 13.08 13.21 -30.85
N ASN A 785 12.86 14.49 -30.51
CA ASN A 785 11.55 15.11 -30.25
C ASN A 785 10.79 14.40 -29.11
N ASN A 786 11.52 14.12 -27.99
CA ASN A 786 11.01 13.44 -26.79
C ASN A 786 10.47 12.01 -27.05
N ARG A 787 10.94 11.36 -28.14
CA ARG A 787 10.66 9.93 -28.38
C ARG A 787 11.42 9.03 -27.41
N LEU A 788 12.58 9.49 -26.92
CA LEU A 788 13.35 8.85 -25.86
C LEU A 788 13.50 9.86 -24.73
N ASN A 789 12.97 9.51 -23.56
CA ASN A 789 13.07 10.33 -22.34
C ASN A 789 13.86 9.53 -21.30
N VAL A 790 14.77 10.23 -20.66
CA VAL A 790 15.66 9.69 -19.60
C VAL A 790 15.57 10.61 -18.40
N THR A 791 15.21 10.05 -17.25
CA THR A 791 15.26 10.71 -15.95
C THR A 791 16.22 9.97 -15.06
N PHE A 792 17.18 10.70 -14.48
CA PHE A 792 18.18 10.17 -13.56
C PHE A 792 18.21 11.03 -12.30
N ASP A 793 18.09 10.41 -11.13
CA ASP A 793 18.15 11.07 -9.83
C ASP A 793 19.14 10.35 -8.92
N VAL A 794 19.93 11.13 -8.17
CA VAL A 794 20.81 10.65 -7.09
C VAL A 794 20.44 11.40 -5.83
N TYR A 795 20.31 10.69 -4.71
CA TYR A 795 19.93 11.30 -3.45
C TYR A 795 20.79 10.79 -2.29
N GLN A 796 20.92 11.65 -1.28
CA GLN A 796 21.50 11.33 0.01
C GLN A 796 20.57 11.82 1.11
N ARG A 797 20.32 10.96 2.11
CA ARG A 797 19.45 11.21 3.25
C ARG A 797 20.20 10.98 4.56
N ARG A 798 19.92 11.83 5.52
CA ARG A 798 20.33 11.64 6.91
C ARG A 798 19.11 11.79 7.80
N ASN A 799 18.68 10.68 8.37
CA ASN A 799 17.60 10.63 9.33
C ASN A 799 18.21 10.71 10.74
N PHE A 800 17.63 11.52 11.60
CA PHE A 800 18.10 11.75 12.95
C PHE A 800 16.93 12.06 13.88
N ASP A 801 17.19 12.06 15.18
CA ASP A 801 16.13 12.14 16.19
C ASP A 801 15.08 11.02 16.02
N GLU A 802 15.51 9.84 15.52
CA GLU A 802 14.61 8.71 15.38
C GLU A 802 14.22 8.14 16.74
N ILE A 803 12.96 7.74 16.84
CA ILE A 803 12.37 7.30 18.12
C ILE A 803 12.70 5.84 18.34
N ALA A 804 13.32 5.55 19.48
CA ALA A 804 13.66 4.22 19.89
C ALA A 804 13.27 3.94 21.35
N PRO A 805 13.01 2.68 21.72
CA PRO A 805 12.79 2.31 23.10
C PRO A 805 14.09 2.48 23.89
N THR A 806 13.99 3.13 25.04
CA THR A 806 15.06 3.25 26.04
C THR A 806 14.65 2.49 27.29
N VAL A 807 15.57 1.72 27.87
CA VAL A 807 15.29 0.96 29.10
C VAL A 807 15.73 1.77 30.30
N THR A 808 14.78 2.08 31.18
CA THR A 808 15.09 2.69 32.48
C THR A 808 15.14 1.61 33.54
N GLN A 809 16.18 1.63 34.39
CA GLN A 809 16.38 0.59 35.40
C GLN A 809 15.25 0.46 36.43
N LEU A 810 14.45 1.53 36.62
CA LEU A 810 13.42 1.60 37.65
C LEU A 810 11.99 1.42 37.13
N TYR A 811 11.72 1.81 35.85
CA TYR A 811 10.34 1.98 35.37
C TYR A 811 10.05 1.29 34.02
N GLY A 812 10.95 0.43 33.52
CA GLY A 812 10.73 -0.27 32.26
C GLY A 812 11.05 0.58 31.02
N THR A 813 10.31 0.35 29.92
CA THR A 813 10.58 0.97 28.63
C THR A 813 10.00 2.38 28.53
N ALA A 814 10.82 3.34 28.12
CA ALA A 814 10.43 4.67 27.69
C ALA A 814 10.83 4.90 26.22
N TYR A 815 10.21 5.86 25.55
CA TYR A 815 10.57 6.22 24.17
C TYR A 815 11.24 7.61 24.13
N ALA A 816 12.31 7.70 23.35
CA ALA A 816 13.07 8.92 23.19
C ALA A 816 13.65 9.04 21.77
N ASN A 817 13.99 10.29 21.37
CA ASN A 817 14.62 10.57 20.09
C ASN A 817 16.14 10.33 20.17
N VAL A 818 16.57 9.09 19.94
CA VAL A 818 17.96 8.62 20.21
C VAL A 818 18.58 7.80 19.07
N GLY A 819 17.87 7.61 17.96
CA GLY A 819 18.36 6.87 16.80
C GLY A 819 18.78 7.78 15.66
N SER A 820 19.66 7.27 14.79
CA SER A 820 20.05 7.93 13.53
C SER A 820 20.34 6.91 12.44
N MET A 821 20.05 7.29 11.19
CA MET A 821 20.22 6.45 10.01
C MET A 821 20.68 7.31 8.82
N LYS A 822 21.49 6.76 7.94
CA LYS A 822 21.84 7.37 6.66
C LYS A 822 21.39 6.47 5.51
N SER A 823 20.99 7.08 4.41
CA SER A 823 20.72 6.34 3.17
C SER A 823 21.16 7.14 1.95
N TRP A 824 21.49 6.44 0.88
CA TRP A 824 21.77 7.00 -0.43
C TRP A 824 21.21 6.07 -1.49
N GLY A 825 20.90 6.63 -2.67
CA GLY A 825 20.43 5.82 -3.77
C GLY A 825 20.47 6.56 -5.10
N GLU A 826 20.25 5.79 -6.15
CA GLU A 826 20.18 6.25 -7.53
C GLU A 826 18.96 5.65 -8.21
N GLU A 827 18.35 6.43 -9.09
CA GLU A 827 17.13 6.07 -9.83
C GLU A 827 17.31 6.43 -11.29
N LEU A 828 16.95 5.51 -12.19
CA LEU A 828 16.97 5.71 -13.62
C LEU A 828 15.63 5.27 -14.21
N SER A 829 15.00 6.16 -14.95
CA SER A 829 13.81 5.87 -15.74
C SER A 829 14.09 6.20 -17.21
N ILE A 830 13.89 5.24 -18.09
CA ILE A 830 14.02 5.39 -19.53
C ILE A 830 12.68 5.03 -20.17
N SER A 831 12.11 5.93 -20.94
CA SER A 831 10.89 5.69 -21.70
C SER A 831 11.14 5.99 -23.19
N SER A 832 10.83 5.04 -24.06
CA SER A 832 11.07 5.18 -25.50
C SER A 832 9.81 4.82 -26.31
N THR A 833 9.43 5.72 -27.22
CA THR A 833 8.46 5.44 -28.26
C THR A 833 9.21 4.97 -29.51
N ASN A 834 9.37 3.66 -29.67
CA ASN A 834 10.17 3.04 -30.72
C ASN A 834 9.51 3.21 -32.09
N ILE A 835 8.22 2.87 -32.16
CA ILE A 835 7.41 2.99 -33.36
C ILE A 835 6.07 3.63 -32.98
N LYS A 836 5.63 4.61 -33.74
CA LYS A 836 4.29 5.20 -33.63
C LYS A 836 3.77 5.45 -35.05
N THR A 837 2.83 4.64 -35.48
CA THR A 837 2.06 4.79 -36.71
C THR A 837 0.59 5.01 -36.36
N GLN A 838 -0.28 5.15 -37.36
CA GLN A 838 -1.71 5.33 -37.14
C GLN A 838 -2.36 4.07 -36.51
N ASP A 839 -1.87 2.88 -36.89
CA ASP A 839 -2.46 1.59 -36.50
C ASP A 839 -1.59 0.77 -35.53
N PHE A 840 -0.34 1.22 -35.26
CA PHE A 840 0.59 0.48 -34.43
C PHE A 840 1.46 1.41 -33.59
N SER A 841 1.55 1.13 -32.29
CA SER A 841 2.41 1.83 -31.35
C SER A 841 3.23 0.82 -30.56
N TRP A 842 4.55 1.01 -30.52
CA TRP A 842 5.45 0.26 -29.69
C TRP A 842 6.24 1.18 -28.77
N GLN A 843 6.03 1.02 -27.47
CA GLN A 843 6.74 1.74 -26.41
C GLN A 843 7.53 0.77 -25.56
N THR A 844 8.68 1.23 -25.06
CA THR A 844 9.53 0.47 -24.14
C THR A 844 9.82 1.36 -22.93
N SER A 845 9.66 0.82 -21.74
CA SER A 845 10.00 1.46 -20.48
C SER A 845 10.99 0.60 -19.71
N LEU A 846 12.04 1.22 -19.16
CA LEU A 846 13.00 0.60 -18.26
C LEU A 846 13.12 1.47 -17.01
N ILE A 847 12.96 0.86 -15.86
CA ILE A 847 13.21 1.49 -14.57
C ILE A 847 14.28 0.71 -13.81
N TYR A 848 15.16 1.45 -13.17
CA TYR A 848 16.18 0.91 -12.29
C TYR A 848 16.26 1.78 -11.04
N SER A 849 16.42 1.18 -9.90
CA SER A 849 16.68 1.89 -8.65
C SER A 849 17.58 1.06 -7.75
N HIS A 850 18.51 1.72 -7.09
CA HIS A 850 19.33 1.13 -6.05
C HIS A 850 19.27 2.02 -4.81
N ASN A 851 19.11 1.41 -3.65
CA ASN A 851 19.03 2.10 -2.37
C ASN A 851 19.83 1.36 -1.32
N ARG A 852 20.65 2.07 -0.56
CA ARG A 852 21.40 1.55 0.59
C ARG A 852 21.10 2.36 1.82
N THR A 853 20.70 1.67 2.89
CA THR A 853 20.39 2.24 4.20
C THR A 853 21.30 1.63 5.26
N GLU A 854 21.72 2.43 6.25
CA GLU A 854 22.60 2.01 7.33
C GLU A 854 22.24 2.78 8.60
N ILE A 855 22.02 2.07 9.70
CA ILE A 855 21.82 2.64 11.02
C ILE A 855 23.18 3.16 11.53
N THR A 856 23.27 4.44 11.81
CA THR A 856 24.50 5.08 12.30
C THR A 856 24.58 5.13 13.81
N ASP A 857 23.43 5.30 14.47
CA ASP A 857 23.31 5.33 15.91
C ASP A 857 22.09 4.54 16.37
N LEU A 858 22.29 3.69 17.39
CA LEU A 858 21.23 2.91 18.04
C LEU A 858 21.51 2.83 19.53
N TYR A 859 20.56 3.30 20.36
CA TYR A 859 20.71 3.34 21.80
C TYR A 859 20.74 1.95 22.43
N ASN A 860 19.88 1.04 21.99
CA ASN A 860 19.80 -0.34 22.49
C ASN A 860 20.23 -1.33 21.41
N GLN A 861 21.18 -2.17 21.73
CA GLN A 861 21.56 -3.32 20.91
C GLN A 861 20.52 -4.45 21.07
N GLY A 862 20.13 -5.07 19.95
CA GLY A 862 19.29 -6.28 19.95
C GLY A 862 20.00 -7.47 20.56
N ARG A 863 19.24 -8.36 21.23
CA ARG A 863 19.77 -9.66 21.66
C ARG A 863 19.96 -10.58 20.45
N VAL A 864 20.73 -11.65 20.61
CA VAL A 864 20.86 -12.68 19.58
C VAL A 864 19.49 -13.14 19.08
N ILE A 865 18.54 -13.43 20.00
CA ILE A 865 17.18 -13.84 19.62
C ILE A 865 16.45 -12.81 18.77
N ASP A 866 16.62 -11.51 19.05
CA ASP A 866 15.99 -10.45 18.29
C ASP A 866 16.60 -10.34 16.87
N LEU A 867 17.92 -10.55 16.76
CA LEU A 867 18.68 -10.43 15.50
C LEU A 867 18.46 -11.58 14.53
N VAL A 868 18.24 -12.82 15.03
CA VAL A 868 18.07 -14.00 14.19
C VAL A 868 16.61 -14.27 13.78
N GLN A 869 15.73 -13.28 13.99
CA GLN A 869 14.32 -13.38 13.56
C GLN A 869 14.17 -13.21 12.06
N GLY A 870 13.24 -13.97 11.45
CA GLY A 870 12.97 -13.92 10.01
C GLY A 870 12.39 -12.58 9.48
N ASN A 871 11.92 -11.70 10.38
CA ASN A 871 11.40 -10.38 10.02
C ASN A 871 12.49 -9.31 9.90
N GLY A 872 13.73 -9.65 10.26
CA GLY A 872 14.85 -8.72 10.36
C GLY A 872 14.75 -7.79 11.58
N PHE A 873 15.88 -7.40 12.11
CA PHE A 873 15.97 -6.52 13.29
C PHE A 873 17.07 -5.47 13.13
N ALA A 874 16.93 -4.37 13.88
CA ALA A 874 17.86 -3.23 13.83
C ALA A 874 19.19 -3.58 14.54
N LYS A 875 20.31 -3.38 13.81
CA LYS A 875 21.68 -3.44 14.37
C LYS A 875 22.49 -2.28 13.80
N GLN A 876 23.26 -1.61 14.65
CA GLN A 876 24.13 -0.50 14.24
C GLN A 876 25.13 -0.97 13.17
N GLY A 877 25.33 -0.16 12.11
CA GLY A 877 26.16 -0.49 10.96
C GLY A 877 25.47 -1.29 9.85
N TYR A 878 24.21 -1.67 10.05
CA TYR A 878 23.42 -2.49 9.12
C TYR A 878 22.10 -1.80 8.73
N PRO A 879 21.37 -2.30 7.71
CA PRO A 879 20.02 -1.83 7.39
C PRO A 879 19.04 -2.00 8.56
N ALA A 880 17.94 -1.23 8.56
CA ALA A 880 16.95 -1.25 9.63
C ALA A 880 16.30 -2.63 9.87
N ARG A 881 16.18 -3.44 8.83
CA ARG A 881 15.61 -4.80 8.87
C ARG A 881 16.63 -5.84 8.41
N ALA A 882 17.81 -5.83 9.07
CA ALA A 882 18.89 -6.77 8.78
C ALA A 882 18.55 -8.19 9.26
N LEU A 883 18.91 -9.16 8.46
CA LEU A 883 18.78 -10.58 8.73
C LEU A 883 20.13 -11.13 9.15
N PHE A 884 20.16 -11.86 10.24
CA PHE A 884 21.36 -12.52 10.76
C PHE A 884 21.11 -14.00 10.97
N SER A 885 22.17 -14.78 10.84
CA SER A 885 22.19 -16.20 11.17
C SER A 885 23.30 -16.51 12.15
N ILE A 886 23.13 -17.60 12.90
CA ILE A 886 24.19 -18.18 13.76
C ILE A 886 25.09 -19.01 12.87
N PRO A 887 26.44 -18.84 12.91
CA PRO A 887 27.34 -19.59 12.06
C PRO A 887 27.19 -21.09 12.25
N PHE A 888 26.85 -21.81 11.17
CA PHE A 888 26.76 -23.25 11.13
C PHE A 888 28.08 -23.85 10.61
N VAL A 889 28.65 -24.79 11.35
CA VAL A 889 29.94 -25.41 11.02
C VAL A 889 29.76 -26.74 10.31
N GLY A 890 28.71 -27.47 10.65
CA GLY A 890 28.47 -28.81 10.11
C GLY A 890 27.67 -29.69 11.07
N ILE A 891 27.68 -30.99 10.82
CA ILE A 891 26.99 -32.00 11.61
C ILE A 891 28.06 -32.86 12.27
N ASN A 892 27.93 -33.14 13.58
CA ASN A 892 28.83 -34.00 14.28
C ASN A 892 28.58 -35.52 14.02
N GLU A 893 29.42 -36.40 14.53
CA GLU A 893 29.32 -37.85 14.32
C GLU A 893 27.98 -38.45 14.85
N LYS A 894 27.26 -37.74 15.72
CA LYS A 894 25.94 -38.14 16.25
C LYS A 894 24.77 -37.57 15.48
N GLY A 895 25.03 -36.83 14.39
CA GLY A 895 24.00 -36.21 13.56
C GLY A 895 23.44 -34.86 14.09
N TYR A 896 24.06 -34.26 15.12
CA TYR A 896 23.62 -32.98 15.66
C TYR A 896 24.28 -31.78 14.95
N PRO A 897 23.55 -30.67 14.71
CA PRO A 897 24.14 -29.47 14.16
C PRO A 897 25.13 -28.82 15.12
N VAL A 898 26.26 -28.39 14.57
CA VAL A 898 27.33 -27.68 15.33
C VAL A 898 27.35 -26.25 14.88
N CYS A 899 27.15 -25.31 15.79
CA CYS A 899 27.17 -23.88 15.56
C CYS A 899 28.30 -23.21 16.36
N ILE A 900 28.67 -21.99 15.98
CA ILE A 900 29.59 -21.14 16.74
C ILE A 900 28.79 -20.28 17.73
N ASN A 901 29.17 -20.29 19.00
CA ASN A 901 28.56 -19.44 20.03
C ASN A 901 29.27 -18.07 20.15
N GLU A 902 28.75 -17.20 21.03
CA GLU A 902 29.26 -15.84 21.29
C GLU A 902 30.74 -15.81 21.80
N LYS A 903 31.30 -16.94 22.21
CA LYS A 903 32.71 -17.10 22.62
C LYS A 903 33.61 -17.61 21.49
N GLY A 904 33.06 -17.78 20.30
CA GLY A 904 33.80 -18.35 19.15
C GLY A 904 34.02 -19.87 19.27
N GLN A 905 33.28 -20.57 20.12
CA GLN A 905 33.43 -22.00 20.34
C GLN A 905 32.38 -22.78 19.57
N ALA A 906 32.80 -23.88 18.97
CA ALA A 906 31.89 -24.83 18.34
C ALA A 906 31.08 -25.58 19.41
N THR A 907 29.76 -25.57 19.29
CA THR A 907 28.82 -26.15 20.25
C THR A 907 27.61 -26.77 19.59
N VAL A 908 27.01 -27.76 20.24
CA VAL A 908 25.77 -28.41 19.77
C VAL A 908 24.50 -27.79 20.38
N GLY A 909 24.61 -27.14 21.54
CA GLY A 909 23.40 -26.66 22.23
C GLY A 909 23.63 -25.54 23.25
N ASN A 910 24.83 -25.01 23.32
CA ASN A 910 25.21 -24.00 24.30
C ASN A 910 25.22 -22.60 23.68
N LEU A 911 24.06 -22.16 23.18
CA LEU A 911 23.84 -20.85 22.55
C LEU A 911 23.13 -19.91 23.55
N ASN A 912 23.71 -18.72 23.76
CA ASN A 912 23.08 -17.70 24.59
C ASN A 912 22.23 -16.76 23.77
N PHE A 913 20.94 -17.05 23.61
CA PHE A 913 20.00 -16.20 22.88
C PHE A 913 19.73 -14.84 23.54
N GLN A 914 20.07 -14.66 24.82
CA GLN A 914 19.91 -13.39 25.54
C GLN A 914 21.13 -12.48 25.43
N GLU A 915 22.24 -12.95 24.82
CA GLU A 915 23.46 -12.16 24.61
C GLU A 915 23.18 -10.88 23.81
N ARG A 916 23.76 -9.75 24.26
CA ARG A 916 23.60 -8.43 23.61
C ARG A 916 24.94 -7.81 23.20
N ASP A 917 25.97 -7.98 24.05
CA ASP A 917 27.20 -7.24 23.92
C ASP A 917 28.16 -7.87 22.89
N ASN A 918 28.05 -9.18 22.70
CA ASN A 918 28.91 -9.92 21.77
C ASN A 918 28.07 -10.60 20.68
N THR A 919 27.54 -9.80 19.76
CA THR A 919 26.73 -10.26 18.63
C THR A 919 27.45 -10.22 17.28
N ASP A 920 28.74 -9.86 17.25
CA ASP A 920 29.51 -9.70 16.01
C ASP A 920 29.90 -11.03 15.35
N TYR A 921 29.72 -12.15 16.05
CA TYR A 921 29.92 -13.50 15.51
C TYR A 921 28.79 -13.91 14.56
N LEU A 922 27.64 -13.22 14.60
CA LEU A 922 26.51 -13.49 13.70
C LEU A 922 26.85 -13.14 12.26
N ILE A 923 26.38 -13.96 11.31
CA ILE A 923 26.57 -13.73 9.89
C ILE A 923 25.42 -12.84 9.39
N TYR A 924 25.75 -11.77 8.69
CA TYR A 924 24.77 -10.92 7.98
C TYR A 924 24.34 -11.59 6.67
N GLU A 925 23.05 -11.90 6.52
CA GLU A 925 22.48 -12.62 5.38
C GLU A 925 21.79 -11.68 4.39
N GLY A 926 21.44 -10.46 4.79
CA GLY A 926 20.75 -9.51 3.94
C GLY A 926 19.74 -8.66 4.70
N SER A 927 18.74 -8.14 3.99
CA SER A 927 17.69 -7.32 4.58
C SER A 927 16.33 -7.70 4.01
N THR A 928 15.29 -7.59 4.84
CA THR A 928 13.88 -7.71 4.37
C THR A 928 13.39 -6.45 3.67
N ASP A 929 14.09 -5.31 3.78
CA ASP A 929 13.78 -4.13 2.98
C ASP A 929 14.49 -4.21 1.62
N PRO A 930 13.81 -3.87 0.51
CA PRO A 930 14.38 -3.94 -0.82
C PRO A 930 15.60 -3.02 -0.98
N VAL A 931 16.63 -3.51 -1.64
CA VAL A 931 17.84 -2.76 -1.99
C VAL A 931 17.81 -2.30 -3.45
N TYR A 932 17.08 -2.99 -4.29
CA TYR A 932 16.98 -2.75 -5.74
C TYR A 932 15.59 -2.29 -6.15
#